data_501a7fa4074fe0bb4180f52a31054d14
#
_entry.id   501a7fa4074fe0bb4180f52a31054d14
#
_cell.length_a   1.000
_cell.length_b   1.000
_cell.length_c   1.000
_cell.angle_alpha   90.00
_cell.angle_beta   90.00
_cell.angle_gamma   90.00
#
_symmetry.space_group_name_H-M   'P 1'
#
loop_
_entity.id
_entity.type
_entity.pdbx_description
1 polymer ?
#
loop_
_entity_poly.entity_id
_entity_poly.type
_entity_poly.pdbx_seq_one_letter_code
_entity_poly.pdbx_strand_id
1 'polypeptide(L)'
;MKLFPSPIVTVAKARIAVGLMATLFIAAPGATQSADSSADSKEPAPTSHKSSKAGNAPLAAKKGTAGRSSTKPGPRSSARTSSARRKGRPSARAIRIRQAFVASTELRPMAQQLATMRTPAAYAGVTNYAQRHAGDASGAAYLALGHAYLADRRFTEAAASLHQAGQASEVLADYATFLAARADHEAGNDAAAESLLRGFAARFPDSIFDVEAPELEATVLLNLNDAAGVQRVLTAAAHGAAADRPGFQLAQGQVALALGQTVDANRIFKEVLLGHPLSQEAEIARARLTASGAEATLTVTELRSLGDAYYNAGRYGLAADQYHSLARQAGLPEQMRAGFAVAAAACDLKLKRLTASEAEQLPDTQDDNGARRAYLLMELARNREDLDAQQNIVEQMKTRFPQSEWLAEALFSSGNMYLLSRDYPKAVAYYGYLASHFPQNKNAAAAHWKAGWLSYRQGRYSDAGRLFDEQLRLYPSATETVAALYWRARLLETQDHKPASAVADYRAIVRAYQHFFYAQMARQRLSALGSTQAVSDPEVDGIKAPAVPPLDDSFPEDSEHLAKARLLANAGLNEYIPREIAADPDSGTWSALAEAQIYASDGESFRAMRALKRALPFAASASVSSIPLVYWRILFPEPHWETIKTESAKNNLDPYLVASLIRQESEFNPAVVSYANAWGLMQLLPTVGKAMAREEGMTHFETYQLLDPDTNIRLGTRYLRHMLDRFGGVQEYALAAYNAGDSRVADWEAAGPYHGMDEFVESIPFTQTREYVEAILRNIETYKAIDAAAGAPGGDVAGR
;
A
#
# COMPACT_ATOMS: atom_id res chain seq x y z
N MET A 1 5.91 -51.36 -50.68
CA MET A 1 5.33 -50.19 -51.29
C MET A 1 4.01 -49.85 -50.64
N LYS A 2 4.02 -49.08 -49.60
CA LYS A 2 2.83 -48.41 -49.00
C LYS A 2 3.27 -47.06 -48.49
N LEU A 3 2.70 -46.03 -49.09
CA LEU A 3 2.86 -44.61 -48.73
C LEU A 3 2.14 -44.35 -47.40
N PHE A 4 2.81 -43.71 -46.46
CA PHE A 4 2.22 -43.11 -45.28
C PHE A 4 2.05 -41.59 -45.51
N PRO A 5 0.90 -41.00 -45.20
CA PRO A 5 0.73 -39.56 -45.24
C PRO A 5 1.21 -38.92 -43.95
N SER A 6 1.86 -37.76 -44.06
CA SER A 6 2.28 -36.87 -42.97
C SER A 6 1.09 -36.31 -42.22
N PRO A 7 1.17 -36.11 -40.90
CA PRO A 7 0.15 -35.39 -40.15
C PRO A 7 0.31 -33.89 -40.29
N ILE A 8 -0.75 -33.23 -40.70
CA ILE A 8 -0.96 -31.78 -40.70
C ILE A 8 -0.99 -31.36 -39.22
N VAL A 9 -0.01 -30.58 -38.81
CA VAL A 9 0.00 -29.91 -37.50
C VAL A 9 -0.96 -28.74 -37.58
N THR A 10 -2.14 -28.90 -36.99
CA THR A 10 -3.08 -27.81 -36.74
C THR A 10 -2.54 -26.96 -35.60
N VAL A 11 -2.03 -25.77 -35.89
CA VAL A 11 -1.66 -24.76 -34.90
C VAL A 11 -2.94 -24.25 -34.23
N ALA A 12 -3.23 -24.74 -33.04
CA ALA A 12 -4.25 -24.19 -32.20
C ALA A 12 -3.77 -22.81 -31.70
N LYS A 13 -4.42 -21.74 -32.20
CA LYS A 13 -4.25 -20.39 -31.67
C LYS A 13 -4.72 -20.40 -30.20
N ALA A 14 -3.79 -20.41 -29.26
CA ALA A 14 -4.06 -20.18 -27.86
C ALA A 14 -4.48 -18.72 -27.71
N ARG A 15 -5.76 -18.47 -27.48
CA ARG A 15 -6.29 -17.17 -27.06
C ARG A 15 -5.78 -16.90 -25.66
N ILE A 16 -4.78 -16.03 -25.54
CA ILE A 16 -4.33 -15.51 -24.25
C ILE A 16 -5.29 -14.38 -23.87
N ALA A 17 -6.14 -14.66 -22.89
CA ALA A 17 -6.95 -13.64 -22.24
C ALA A 17 -6.03 -12.61 -21.59
N VAL A 18 -6.15 -11.35 -22.01
CA VAL A 18 -5.53 -10.20 -21.34
C VAL A 18 -6.21 -10.04 -19.99
N GLY A 19 -5.66 -10.70 -18.95
CA GLY A 19 -6.04 -10.45 -17.58
C GLY A 19 -5.50 -9.08 -17.15
N LEU A 20 -6.40 -8.14 -16.85
CA LEU A 20 -6.06 -6.95 -16.08
C LEU A 20 -5.40 -7.41 -14.77
N MET A 21 -4.08 -7.19 -14.64
CA MET A 21 -3.38 -7.36 -13.39
C MET A 21 -3.81 -6.24 -12.44
N ALA A 22 -4.57 -6.60 -11.41
CA ALA A 22 -4.84 -5.72 -10.30
C ALA A 22 -3.52 -5.40 -9.59
N THR A 23 -3.27 -4.12 -9.45
CA THR A 23 -2.17 -3.47 -8.75
C THR A 23 -1.78 -4.18 -7.46
N LEU A 24 -0.60 -4.75 -7.42
CA LEU A 24 0.13 -4.90 -6.18
C LEU A 24 0.72 -3.52 -5.85
N PHE A 25 0.43 -3.04 -4.66
CA PHE A 25 0.88 -1.77 -4.13
C PHE A 25 2.40 -1.64 -4.20
N ILE A 26 2.87 -0.91 -5.19
CA ILE A 26 4.14 -0.21 -5.09
C ILE A 26 3.76 1.26 -5.08
N ALA A 27 3.65 1.83 -3.89
CA ALA A 27 3.47 3.25 -3.73
C ALA A 27 4.69 3.96 -4.30
N ALA A 28 4.53 4.63 -5.41
CA ALA A 28 5.46 5.68 -5.80
C ALA A 28 5.44 6.74 -4.68
N PRO A 29 6.58 7.23 -4.22
CA PRO A 29 6.59 8.31 -3.25
C PRO A 29 6.25 9.62 -3.96
N GLY A 30 5.01 10.05 -3.82
CA GLY A 30 4.59 11.33 -4.35
C GLY A 30 3.15 11.62 -3.98
N ALA A 31 2.97 12.62 -3.13
CA ALA A 31 1.72 13.22 -2.68
C ALA A 31 0.97 12.46 -1.56
N THR A 32 1.28 12.85 -0.34
CA THR A 32 0.41 12.69 0.81
C THR A 32 -0.90 13.44 0.57
N GLN A 33 -1.98 12.70 0.30
CA GLN A 33 -3.29 13.13 0.74
C GLN A 33 -3.57 12.41 2.05
N SER A 34 -3.53 13.16 3.12
CA SER A 34 -4.10 12.82 4.41
C SER A 34 -5.58 12.53 4.19
N ALA A 35 -5.97 11.27 4.26
CA ALA A 35 -7.36 10.90 4.43
C ALA A 35 -7.70 11.11 5.90
N ASP A 36 -8.08 12.34 6.24
CA ASP A 36 -8.83 12.62 7.43
C ASP A 36 -10.30 12.30 7.12
N SER A 37 -10.74 11.15 7.57
CA SER A 37 -12.12 10.74 7.52
C SER A 37 -12.86 11.37 8.70
N SER A 38 -13.37 12.58 8.52
CA SER A 38 -14.51 13.05 9.28
C SER A 38 -15.60 13.44 8.29
N ALA A 39 -16.53 12.51 8.12
CA ALA A 39 -17.80 12.76 7.45
C ALA A 39 -18.58 13.79 8.24
N ASP A 40 -18.90 14.91 7.62
CA ASP A 40 -20.07 15.69 7.99
C ASP A 40 -20.79 16.11 6.71
N SER A 41 -21.71 15.24 6.29
CA SER A 41 -22.65 15.49 5.22
C SER A 41 -23.82 16.31 5.76
N LYS A 42 -23.85 17.59 5.45
CA LYS A 42 -25.09 18.37 5.50
C LYS A 42 -25.47 18.80 4.09
N GLU A 43 -26.50 18.15 3.55
CA GLU A 43 -27.31 18.68 2.44
C GLU A 43 -27.85 20.05 2.76
N PRO A 44 -27.92 20.98 1.80
CA PRO A 44 -28.77 22.15 1.88
C PRO A 44 -30.07 21.90 1.15
N ALA A 45 -31.18 22.00 1.87
CA ALA A 45 -32.52 22.10 1.31
C ALA A 45 -32.75 23.48 0.65
N PRO A 46 -33.63 23.58 -0.34
CA PRO A 46 -33.82 24.82 -1.11
C PRO A 46 -34.78 25.77 -0.43
N THR A 47 -34.42 27.05 -0.34
CA THR A 47 -35.40 28.12 -0.05
C THR A 47 -35.35 29.20 -1.11
N SER A 48 -36.59 29.57 -1.49
CA SER A 48 -37.00 30.53 -2.46
C SER A 48 -36.64 31.97 -2.12
N HIS A 49 -36.50 32.74 -3.23
CA HIS A 49 -36.49 34.19 -3.40
C HIS A 49 -37.23 35.05 -2.37
N LYS A 50 -36.60 36.21 -2.01
CA LYS A 50 -37.17 37.53 -2.34
C LYS A 50 -36.14 38.67 -2.10
N SER A 51 -36.15 39.61 -3.04
CA SER A 51 -35.39 40.84 -3.20
C SER A 51 -35.76 41.91 -2.16
N SER A 52 -34.76 42.79 -1.80
CA SER A 52 -34.88 44.24 -2.02
C SER A 52 -33.71 45.03 -1.40
N LYS A 53 -33.07 45.79 -2.27
CA LYS A 53 -32.65 47.20 -2.24
C LYS A 53 -32.00 47.84 -0.99
N ALA A 54 -30.74 48.23 -1.22
CA ALA A 54 -30.20 49.63 -1.19
C ALA A 54 -30.09 50.39 0.14
N GLY A 55 -28.92 51.00 0.35
CA GLY A 55 -28.76 52.20 1.15
C GLY A 55 -27.37 52.45 1.69
N ASN A 56 -26.59 53.16 0.92
CA ASN A 56 -25.48 54.10 1.17
C ASN A 56 -24.93 54.35 2.59
N ALA A 57 -23.59 54.47 2.55
CA ALA A 57 -22.73 55.17 3.51
C ALA A 57 -23.08 56.67 3.69
N PRO A 58 -22.38 57.56 4.45
CA PRO A 58 -20.99 57.52 4.93
C PRO A 58 -20.67 58.20 6.29
N LEU A 59 -19.40 58.13 6.69
CA LEU A 59 -18.59 59.18 7.36
C LEU A 59 -19.03 59.82 8.68
N ALA A 60 -18.20 59.73 9.74
CA ALA A 60 -17.45 60.88 10.24
C ALA A 60 -16.61 60.57 11.50
N ALA A 61 -15.41 61.09 11.45
CA ALA A 61 -14.44 61.11 12.52
C ALA A 61 -14.81 62.11 13.64
N LYS A 62 -14.38 61.84 14.88
CA LYS A 62 -13.89 62.90 15.78
C LYS A 62 -12.97 62.34 16.90
N LYS A 63 -11.96 63.19 17.12
CA LYS A 63 -10.86 63.13 18.07
C LYS A 63 -11.32 63.28 19.53
N GLY A 64 -10.49 62.75 20.41
CA GLY A 64 -10.24 63.51 21.69
C GLY A 64 -10.02 62.63 22.90
N THR A 65 -8.80 62.54 23.30
CA THR A 65 -8.08 62.85 24.58
C THR A 65 -7.96 61.73 25.62
N ALA A 66 -6.72 61.55 25.91
CA ALA A 66 -5.90 61.03 27.00
C ALA A 66 -6.56 60.67 28.36
N GLY A 67 -6.11 59.48 28.88
CA GLY A 67 -6.30 59.14 30.30
C GLY A 67 -5.68 57.77 30.64
N ARG A 68 -4.44 57.77 31.09
CA ARG A 68 -3.67 56.87 32.00
C ARG A 68 -4.13 55.46 32.29
N SER A 69 -3.24 54.55 31.91
CA SER A 69 -2.62 53.43 32.69
C SER A 69 -3.50 52.50 33.51
N SER A 70 -3.56 51.27 33.07
CA SER A 70 -3.28 50.08 33.90
C SER A 70 -2.96 48.90 33.01
N THR A 71 -1.77 48.40 33.19
CA THR A 71 -1.21 47.19 32.51
C THR A 71 -1.95 45.93 32.93
N LYS A 72 -2.52 45.21 31.93
CA LYS A 72 -2.78 43.77 32.02
C LYS A 72 -2.09 43.10 30.84
N PRO A 73 -1.35 42.01 31.06
CA PRO A 73 -0.62 41.37 30.00
C PRO A 73 -1.58 40.56 29.11
N GLY A 74 -1.51 40.80 27.81
CA GLY A 74 -2.18 39.95 26.77
C GLY A 74 -1.55 38.59 26.68
N PRO A 75 -2.27 37.61 26.12
CA PRO A 75 -1.77 36.26 26.00
C PRO A 75 -0.61 36.20 25.00
N ARG A 76 0.57 35.86 25.52
CA ARG A 76 1.73 35.51 24.70
C ARG A 76 1.38 34.26 23.87
N SER A 77 1.44 34.39 22.56
CA SER A 77 1.56 33.24 21.67
C SER A 77 2.83 32.47 22.10
N SER A 78 2.63 31.33 22.73
CA SER A 78 3.71 30.40 23.00
C SER A 78 4.13 29.73 21.68
N ALA A 79 5.16 30.29 21.05
CA ALA A 79 6.02 29.51 20.21
C ALA A 79 6.55 28.37 21.08
N ARG A 80 6.07 27.13 20.84
CA ARG A 80 6.65 25.95 21.43
C ARG A 80 8.06 25.81 20.85
N THR A 81 9.03 26.34 21.54
CA THR A 81 10.42 25.92 21.44
C THR A 81 10.43 24.44 21.84
N SER A 82 10.99 23.59 20.97
CA SER A 82 11.32 22.21 21.28
C SER A 82 12.13 22.20 22.58
N SER A 83 11.49 21.90 23.69
CA SER A 83 12.20 21.64 24.93
C SER A 83 12.96 20.33 24.74
N ALA A 84 14.28 20.40 24.77
CA ALA A 84 15.13 19.22 24.91
C ALA A 84 14.53 18.36 26.04
N ARG A 85 14.04 17.17 25.68
CA ARG A 85 13.44 16.21 26.62
C ARG A 85 14.48 15.95 27.72
N ARG A 86 14.19 16.32 28.96
CA ARG A 86 15.01 15.90 30.10
C ARG A 86 14.96 14.38 30.12
N LYS A 87 16.11 13.73 29.95
CA LYS A 87 16.25 12.27 30.11
C LYS A 87 15.75 11.91 31.51
N GLY A 88 14.54 11.40 31.62
CA GLY A 88 13.98 10.84 32.83
C GLY A 88 14.82 9.66 33.29
N ARG A 89 14.84 9.38 34.61
CA ARG A 89 15.43 8.13 35.11
C ARG A 89 14.46 6.99 34.72
N PRO A 90 14.91 5.93 34.04
CA PRO A 90 14.02 4.83 33.67
C PRO A 90 13.32 4.24 34.92
N SER A 91 12.05 3.86 34.75
CA SER A 91 11.28 3.19 35.81
C SER A 91 11.93 1.83 36.19
N ALA A 92 11.64 1.32 37.39
CA ALA A 92 12.09 -0.02 37.77
C ALA A 92 11.56 -1.10 36.82
N ARG A 93 10.36 -0.90 36.24
CA ARG A 93 9.75 -1.78 35.22
C ARG A 93 10.49 -1.70 33.90
N ALA A 94 10.80 -0.50 33.39
CA ALA A 94 11.59 -0.33 32.19
C ALA A 94 12.98 -0.98 32.29
N ILE A 95 13.63 -0.88 33.47
CA ILE A 95 14.89 -1.55 33.73
C ILE A 95 14.74 -3.08 33.66
N ARG A 96 13.70 -3.67 34.28
CA ARG A 96 13.43 -5.11 34.22
C ARG A 96 13.16 -5.58 32.79
N ILE A 97 12.36 -4.85 32.02
CA ILE A 97 12.07 -5.18 30.61
C ILE A 97 13.37 -5.19 29.79
N ARG A 98 14.28 -4.23 30.01
CA ARG A 98 15.59 -4.22 29.34
C ARG A 98 16.48 -5.38 29.76
N GLN A 99 16.46 -5.77 31.01
CA GLN A 99 17.18 -6.97 31.47
C GLN A 99 16.64 -8.23 30.79
N ALA A 100 15.30 -8.35 30.67
CA ALA A 100 14.65 -9.42 29.93
C ALA A 100 15.03 -9.44 28.44
N PHE A 101 15.10 -8.26 27.79
CA PHE A 101 15.57 -8.11 26.43
C PHE A 101 17.00 -8.64 26.27
N VAL A 102 17.93 -8.23 27.15
CA VAL A 102 19.33 -8.70 27.10
C VAL A 102 19.42 -10.21 27.33
N ALA A 103 18.67 -10.73 28.31
CA ALA A 103 18.67 -12.15 28.63
C ALA A 103 18.12 -13.05 27.50
N SER A 104 17.25 -12.52 26.67
CA SER A 104 16.60 -13.25 25.58
C SER A 104 17.22 -13.02 24.20
N THR A 105 18.34 -12.30 24.08
CA THR A 105 18.94 -11.95 22.77
C THR A 105 19.30 -13.18 21.95
N GLU A 106 19.83 -14.25 22.58
CA GLU A 106 20.19 -15.50 21.89
C GLU A 106 19.01 -16.28 21.35
N LEU A 107 17.80 -16.02 21.87
CA LEU A 107 16.55 -16.62 21.37
C LEU A 107 16.20 -16.13 19.95
N ARG A 108 16.51 -14.87 19.63
CA ARG A 108 16.04 -14.15 18.45
C ARG A 108 16.13 -14.95 17.14
N PRO A 109 17.28 -15.50 16.70
CA PRO A 109 17.37 -16.22 15.42
C PRO A 109 16.49 -17.48 15.41
N MET A 110 16.35 -18.17 16.53
CA MET A 110 15.50 -19.36 16.65
C MET A 110 14.01 -18.99 16.63
N ALA A 111 13.62 -17.91 17.30
CA ALA A 111 12.24 -17.42 17.31
C ALA A 111 11.82 -16.91 15.91
N GLN A 112 12.71 -16.22 15.20
CA GLN A 112 12.46 -15.80 13.82
C GLN A 112 12.32 -16.98 12.88
N GLN A 113 13.20 -17.98 12.99
CA GLN A 113 13.07 -19.22 12.22
C GLN A 113 11.74 -19.93 12.52
N LEU A 114 11.34 -20.00 13.79
CA LEU A 114 10.05 -20.56 14.17
C LEU A 114 8.88 -19.76 13.58
N ALA A 115 8.88 -18.44 13.70
CA ALA A 115 7.82 -17.59 13.17
C ALA A 115 7.65 -17.74 11.63
N THR A 116 8.75 -17.94 10.91
CA THR A 116 8.76 -18.01 9.44
C THR A 116 8.47 -19.41 8.92
N MET A 117 9.16 -20.44 9.47
CA MET A 117 9.18 -21.78 8.86
C MET A 117 8.25 -22.80 9.57
N ARG A 118 8.03 -22.65 10.88
CA ARG A 118 7.20 -23.53 11.70
C ARG A 118 7.44 -25.04 11.50
N THR A 119 8.71 -25.40 11.24
CA THR A 119 9.12 -26.80 11.09
C THR A 119 9.29 -27.50 12.43
N PRO A 120 9.19 -28.84 12.50
CA PRO A 120 9.48 -29.58 13.74
C PRO A 120 10.84 -29.23 14.37
N ALA A 121 11.86 -29.00 13.56
CA ALA A 121 13.18 -28.60 14.02
C ALA A 121 13.19 -27.21 14.66
N ALA A 122 12.46 -26.23 14.09
CA ALA A 122 12.32 -24.90 14.64
C ALA A 122 11.58 -24.91 16.00
N TYR A 123 10.49 -25.67 16.10
CA TYR A 123 9.81 -25.90 17.39
C TYR A 123 10.73 -26.53 18.43
N ALA A 124 11.46 -27.59 18.05
CA ALA A 124 12.42 -28.26 18.97
C ALA A 124 13.54 -27.31 19.42
N GLY A 125 14.06 -26.45 18.52
CA GLY A 125 15.08 -25.46 18.84
C GLY A 125 14.64 -24.50 19.95
N VAL A 126 13.46 -23.87 19.77
CA VAL A 126 12.91 -22.92 20.76
C VAL A 126 12.50 -23.65 22.06
N THR A 127 11.96 -24.87 21.97
CA THR A 127 11.63 -25.69 23.15
C THR A 127 12.89 -26.01 23.97
N ASN A 128 13.97 -26.44 23.35
CA ASN A 128 15.24 -26.72 24.01
C ASN A 128 15.83 -25.46 24.67
N TYR A 129 15.69 -24.28 23.99
CA TYR A 129 16.09 -23.01 24.59
C TYR A 129 15.26 -22.73 25.85
N ALA A 130 13.94 -22.81 25.78
CA ALA A 130 13.04 -22.55 26.88
C ALA A 130 13.35 -23.43 28.13
N GLN A 131 13.70 -24.70 27.90
CA GLN A 131 14.03 -25.67 28.98
C GLN A 131 15.41 -25.47 29.60
N ARG A 132 16.36 -24.90 28.85
CA ARG A 132 17.75 -24.66 29.30
C ARG A 132 17.92 -23.33 30.02
N HIS A 133 16.98 -22.41 29.84
CA HIS A 133 17.01 -21.09 30.45
C HIS A 133 15.94 -20.97 31.55
N ALA A 134 16.03 -19.94 32.38
CA ALA A 134 15.06 -19.64 33.44
C ALA A 134 14.63 -18.16 33.35
N GLY A 135 13.59 -17.78 34.03
CA GLY A 135 13.09 -16.42 34.13
C GLY A 135 12.66 -15.87 32.76
N ASP A 136 12.98 -14.62 32.51
CA ASP A 136 12.49 -13.89 31.33
C ASP A 136 12.94 -14.49 30.00
N ALA A 137 14.13 -15.07 29.90
CA ALA A 137 14.60 -15.76 28.72
C ALA A 137 13.75 -16.99 28.37
N SER A 138 13.44 -17.80 29.35
CA SER A 138 12.52 -18.94 29.22
C SER A 138 11.12 -18.46 28.89
N GLY A 139 10.64 -17.41 29.57
CA GLY A 139 9.33 -16.82 29.36
C GLY A 139 9.15 -16.31 27.92
N ALA A 140 10.14 -15.62 27.36
CA ALA A 140 10.12 -15.17 25.97
C ALA A 140 10.08 -16.35 24.98
N ALA A 141 10.82 -17.44 25.26
CA ALA A 141 10.79 -18.62 24.40
C ALA A 141 9.44 -19.36 24.45
N TYR A 142 8.85 -19.51 25.62
CA TYR A 142 7.51 -20.09 25.75
C TYR A 142 6.43 -19.19 25.10
N LEU A 143 6.60 -17.86 25.17
CA LEU A 143 5.71 -16.93 24.46
C LEU A 143 5.81 -17.12 22.93
N ALA A 144 7.03 -17.25 22.39
CA ALA A 144 7.26 -17.55 20.99
C ALA A 144 6.62 -18.88 20.55
N LEU A 145 6.78 -19.94 21.36
CA LEU A 145 6.16 -21.25 21.11
C LEU A 145 4.64 -21.15 21.11
N GLY A 146 4.07 -20.53 22.15
CA GLY A 146 2.62 -20.38 22.27
C GLY A 146 2.02 -19.60 21.10
N HIS A 147 2.67 -18.52 20.69
CA HIS A 147 2.28 -17.73 19.53
C HIS A 147 2.34 -18.55 18.22
N ALA A 148 3.40 -19.32 17.99
CA ALA A 148 3.53 -20.19 16.83
C ALA A 148 2.46 -21.31 16.82
N TYR A 149 2.17 -21.92 17.98
CA TYR A 149 1.10 -22.91 18.11
C TYR A 149 -0.30 -22.31 17.85
N LEU A 150 -0.56 -21.07 18.31
CA LEU A 150 -1.80 -20.34 17.95
C LEU A 150 -1.95 -20.18 16.44
N ALA A 151 -0.87 -19.77 15.75
CA ALA A 151 -0.87 -19.60 14.30
C ALA A 151 -1.11 -20.94 13.57
N ASP A 152 -0.66 -22.06 14.12
CA ASP A 152 -0.88 -23.41 13.57
C ASP A 152 -2.21 -24.03 14.05
N ARG A 153 -3.04 -23.28 14.80
CA ARG A 153 -4.32 -23.74 15.40
C ARG A 153 -4.17 -24.94 16.34
N ARG A 154 -3.00 -25.07 16.94
CA ARG A 154 -2.69 -26.08 17.96
C ARG A 154 -2.96 -25.50 19.34
N PHE A 155 -4.21 -25.29 19.64
CA PHE A 155 -4.65 -24.46 20.76
C PHE A 155 -4.28 -25.01 22.13
N THR A 156 -4.31 -26.33 22.32
CA THR A 156 -3.92 -26.96 23.56
C THR A 156 -2.44 -26.77 23.88
N GLU A 157 -1.56 -26.98 22.88
CA GLU A 157 -0.12 -26.76 23.03
C GLU A 157 0.20 -25.25 23.16
N ALA A 158 -0.59 -24.39 22.50
CA ALA A 158 -0.48 -22.95 22.67
C ALA A 158 -0.77 -22.55 24.13
N ALA A 159 -1.92 -22.96 24.69
CA ALA A 159 -2.28 -22.68 26.07
C ALA A 159 -1.22 -23.17 27.05
N ALA A 160 -0.76 -24.40 26.91
CA ALA A 160 0.28 -24.97 27.77
C ALA A 160 1.58 -24.14 27.75
N SER A 161 2.04 -23.73 26.56
CA SER A 161 3.25 -22.91 26.39
C SER A 161 3.06 -21.51 26.97
N LEU A 162 1.90 -20.87 26.75
CA LEU A 162 1.61 -19.52 27.23
C LEU A 162 1.45 -19.49 28.76
N HIS A 163 0.89 -20.51 29.37
CA HIS A 163 0.89 -20.65 30.85
C HIS A 163 2.32 -20.72 31.40
N GLN A 164 3.22 -21.48 30.78
CA GLN A 164 4.63 -21.51 31.14
C GLN A 164 5.30 -20.13 30.96
N ALA A 165 4.98 -19.39 29.89
CA ALA A 165 5.49 -18.05 29.68
C ALA A 165 5.11 -17.09 30.82
N GLY A 166 3.84 -17.10 31.23
CA GLY A 166 3.33 -16.27 32.33
C GLY A 166 3.93 -16.63 33.69
N GLN A 167 4.26 -17.92 33.93
CA GLN A 167 4.93 -18.35 35.15
C GLN A 167 6.42 -17.96 35.17
N ALA A 168 7.08 -17.92 34.00
CA ALA A 168 8.49 -17.67 33.88
C ALA A 168 8.85 -16.18 33.85
N SER A 169 7.97 -15.31 33.27
CA SER A 169 8.25 -13.89 33.06
C SER A 169 7.12 -12.97 33.50
N GLU A 170 7.40 -12.16 34.53
CA GLU A 170 6.46 -11.11 34.97
C GLU A 170 6.32 -9.96 33.95
N VAL A 171 7.38 -9.64 33.19
CA VAL A 171 7.38 -8.55 32.25
C VAL A 171 6.57 -8.84 30.97
N LEU A 172 6.33 -10.14 30.68
CA LEU A 172 5.50 -10.63 29.58
C LEU A 172 4.15 -11.20 30.05
N ALA A 173 3.79 -11.01 31.31
CA ALA A 173 2.62 -11.65 31.91
C ALA A 173 1.30 -11.21 31.24
N ASP A 174 1.18 -9.98 30.78
CA ASP A 174 0.01 -9.51 30.07
C ASP A 174 -0.17 -10.22 28.72
N TYR A 175 0.90 -10.37 27.94
CA TYR A 175 0.90 -11.13 26.67
C TYR A 175 0.58 -12.61 26.93
N ALA A 176 1.29 -13.21 27.88
CA ALA A 176 1.11 -14.62 28.23
C ALA A 176 -0.33 -14.90 28.70
N THR A 177 -0.90 -14.01 29.54
CA THR A 177 -2.25 -14.16 30.09
C THR A 177 -3.31 -14.00 28.98
N PHE A 178 -3.22 -12.95 28.19
CA PHE A 178 -4.22 -12.70 27.13
C PHE A 178 -4.18 -13.79 26.05
N LEU A 179 -2.99 -14.13 25.56
CA LEU A 179 -2.85 -15.15 24.52
C LEU A 179 -3.18 -16.55 25.04
N ALA A 180 -2.90 -16.87 26.33
CA ALA A 180 -3.33 -18.13 26.95
C ALA A 180 -4.86 -18.20 27.03
N ALA A 181 -5.51 -17.14 27.48
CA ALA A 181 -6.96 -17.06 27.50
C ALA A 181 -7.60 -17.27 26.13
N ARG A 182 -7.01 -16.67 25.11
CA ARG A 182 -7.43 -16.89 23.73
C ARG A 182 -7.23 -18.33 23.28
N ALA A 183 -6.08 -18.94 23.61
CA ALA A 183 -5.80 -20.34 23.29
C ALA A 183 -6.74 -21.31 24.00
N ASP A 184 -7.02 -21.06 25.29
CA ASP A 184 -7.97 -21.86 26.08
C ASP A 184 -9.40 -21.76 25.51
N HIS A 185 -9.84 -20.56 25.15
CA HIS A 185 -11.14 -20.34 24.49
C HIS A 185 -11.24 -21.12 23.17
N GLU A 186 -10.26 -20.99 22.28
CA GLU A 186 -10.23 -21.70 21.00
C GLU A 186 -10.12 -23.23 21.16
N ALA A 187 -9.57 -23.69 22.29
CA ALA A 187 -9.55 -25.10 22.68
C ALA A 187 -10.86 -25.60 23.30
N GLY A 188 -11.85 -24.71 23.54
CA GLY A 188 -13.12 -25.02 24.21
C GLY A 188 -13.04 -25.02 25.74
N ASN A 189 -11.96 -24.51 26.33
CA ASN A 189 -11.74 -24.44 27.79
C ASN A 189 -12.18 -23.06 28.34
N ASP A 190 -13.40 -22.65 28.08
CA ASP A 190 -13.90 -21.30 28.43
C ASP A 190 -13.78 -20.98 29.93
N ALA A 191 -13.89 -21.97 30.84
CA ALA A 191 -13.70 -21.73 32.25
C ALA A 191 -12.25 -21.35 32.64
N ALA A 192 -11.26 -21.91 31.94
CA ALA A 192 -9.86 -21.53 32.12
C ALA A 192 -9.60 -20.12 31.53
N ALA A 193 -10.13 -19.84 30.33
CA ALA A 193 -10.04 -18.54 29.68
C ALA A 193 -10.63 -17.43 30.59
N GLU A 194 -11.81 -17.63 31.14
CA GLU A 194 -12.48 -16.69 32.05
C GLU A 194 -11.63 -16.40 33.29
N SER A 195 -11.05 -17.45 33.92
CA SER A 195 -10.16 -17.29 35.07
C SER A 195 -8.95 -16.37 34.77
N LEU A 196 -8.42 -16.43 33.55
CA LEU A 196 -7.31 -15.58 33.07
C LEU A 196 -7.74 -14.16 32.77
N LEU A 197 -8.94 -13.96 32.21
CA LEU A 197 -9.43 -12.64 31.77
C LEU A 197 -10.02 -11.82 32.92
N ARG A 198 -10.56 -12.46 33.93
CA ARG A 198 -11.17 -11.80 35.08
C ARG A 198 -10.24 -10.77 35.70
N GLY A 199 -10.66 -9.48 35.62
CA GLY A 199 -9.91 -8.36 36.16
C GLY A 199 -8.59 -8.08 35.40
N PHE A 200 -8.49 -8.46 34.14
CA PHE A 200 -7.29 -8.27 33.30
C PHE A 200 -6.84 -6.80 33.25
N ALA A 201 -7.74 -5.86 32.95
CA ALA A 201 -7.41 -4.43 32.89
C ALA A 201 -6.88 -3.86 34.21
N ALA A 202 -7.37 -4.35 35.36
CA ALA A 202 -6.87 -3.92 36.66
C ALA A 202 -5.47 -4.47 36.97
N ARG A 203 -5.15 -5.68 36.49
CA ARG A 203 -3.82 -6.30 36.65
C ARG A 203 -2.79 -5.72 35.67
N PHE A 204 -3.21 -5.33 34.48
CA PHE A 204 -2.36 -4.90 33.38
C PHE A 204 -2.88 -3.59 32.75
N PRO A 205 -2.89 -2.46 33.51
CA PRO A 205 -3.51 -1.22 33.04
C PRO A 205 -2.82 -0.59 31.83
N ASP A 206 -1.55 -0.94 31.57
CA ASP A 206 -0.78 -0.42 30.43
C ASP A 206 -0.63 -1.47 29.31
N SER A 207 -1.47 -2.52 29.30
CA SER A 207 -1.40 -3.55 28.27
C SER A 207 -2.09 -3.08 26.99
N ILE A 208 -1.51 -3.41 25.84
CA ILE A 208 -2.15 -3.19 24.54
C ILE A 208 -3.41 -4.05 24.33
N PHE A 209 -3.69 -4.97 25.20
CA PHE A 209 -4.88 -5.84 25.18
C PHE A 209 -6.04 -5.32 26.05
N ASP A 210 -5.93 -4.11 26.61
CA ASP A 210 -6.99 -3.46 27.40
C ASP A 210 -8.31 -3.32 26.62
N VAL A 211 -8.22 -3.27 25.29
CA VAL A 211 -9.36 -3.16 24.35
C VAL A 211 -9.91 -4.56 23.98
N GLU A 212 -9.03 -5.54 23.69
CA GLU A 212 -9.45 -6.89 23.28
C GLU A 212 -9.86 -7.79 24.44
N ALA A 213 -9.30 -7.59 25.62
CA ALA A 213 -9.57 -8.47 26.76
C ALA A 213 -11.05 -8.43 27.20
N PRO A 214 -11.72 -7.27 27.32
CA PRO A 214 -13.17 -7.24 27.62
C PRO A 214 -14.03 -7.91 26.54
N GLU A 215 -13.66 -7.79 25.27
CA GLU A 215 -14.35 -8.44 24.16
C GLU A 215 -14.27 -9.95 24.26
N LEU A 216 -13.06 -10.50 24.49
CA LEU A 216 -12.84 -11.92 24.65
C LEU A 216 -13.53 -12.44 25.93
N GLU A 217 -13.45 -11.70 27.04
CA GLU A 217 -14.10 -12.06 28.31
C GLU A 217 -15.62 -12.14 28.14
N ALA A 218 -16.23 -11.17 27.43
CA ALA A 218 -17.66 -11.19 27.12
C ALA A 218 -18.05 -12.42 26.29
N THR A 219 -17.25 -12.78 25.29
CA THR A 219 -17.47 -13.95 24.42
C THR A 219 -17.38 -15.26 25.24
N VAL A 220 -16.35 -15.39 26.07
CA VAL A 220 -16.14 -16.55 26.96
C VAL A 220 -17.30 -16.72 27.96
N LEU A 221 -17.74 -15.63 28.59
CA LEU A 221 -18.86 -15.63 29.51
C LEU A 221 -20.20 -15.98 28.84
N LEU A 222 -20.39 -15.57 27.57
CA LEU A 222 -21.57 -16.00 26.78
C LEU A 222 -21.56 -17.52 26.57
N ASN A 223 -20.42 -18.12 26.23
CA ASN A 223 -20.30 -19.57 26.11
C ASN A 223 -20.57 -20.33 27.41
N LEU A 224 -20.16 -19.72 28.52
CA LEU A 224 -20.45 -20.24 29.86
C LEU A 224 -21.89 -20.02 30.34
N ASN A 225 -22.73 -19.33 29.51
CA ASN A 225 -24.09 -18.93 29.88
C ASN A 225 -24.17 -18.00 31.09
N ASP A 226 -23.12 -17.25 31.43
CA ASP A 226 -23.10 -16.25 32.51
C ASP A 226 -23.47 -14.85 31.97
N ALA A 227 -24.76 -14.64 31.70
CA ALA A 227 -25.27 -13.36 31.25
C ALA A 227 -25.01 -12.21 32.23
N ALA A 228 -25.00 -12.50 33.54
CA ALA A 228 -24.70 -11.50 34.57
C ALA A 228 -23.22 -11.09 34.54
N GLY A 229 -22.33 -12.04 34.30
CA GLY A 229 -20.92 -11.79 34.07
C GLY A 229 -20.68 -10.92 32.87
N VAL A 230 -21.30 -11.26 31.74
CA VAL A 230 -21.23 -10.44 30.52
C VAL A 230 -21.70 -9.01 30.80
N GLN A 231 -22.87 -8.84 31.45
CA GLN A 231 -23.39 -7.49 31.77
C GLN A 231 -22.40 -6.68 32.62
N ARG A 232 -21.69 -7.30 33.55
CA ARG A 232 -20.65 -6.64 34.38
C ARG A 232 -19.49 -6.15 33.50
N VAL A 233 -18.98 -7.00 32.59
CA VAL A 233 -17.89 -6.64 31.67
C VAL A 233 -18.30 -5.51 30.73
N LEU A 234 -19.49 -5.64 30.12
CA LEU A 234 -20.03 -4.63 29.20
C LEU A 234 -20.24 -3.28 29.88
N THR A 235 -20.71 -3.28 31.13
CA THR A 235 -20.88 -2.03 31.91
C THR A 235 -19.54 -1.38 32.26
N ALA A 236 -18.57 -2.19 32.67
CA ALA A 236 -17.23 -1.70 33.04
C ALA A 236 -16.47 -1.08 31.85
N ALA A 237 -16.63 -1.63 30.65
CA ALA A 237 -15.93 -1.19 29.43
C ALA A 237 -16.77 -0.25 28.53
N ALA A 238 -18.00 0.12 28.92
CA ALA A 238 -18.97 0.86 28.10
C ALA A 238 -18.50 2.23 27.58
N HIS A 239 -17.52 2.82 28.23
CA HIS A 239 -16.97 4.14 27.89
C HIS A 239 -15.52 4.07 27.37
N GLY A 240 -14.98 2.88 27.18
CA GLY A 240 -13.63 2.67 26.66
C GLY A 240 -13.62 2.35 25.16
N ALA A 241 -12.42 2.30 24.57
CA ALA A 241 -12.22 1.94 23.17
C ALA A 241 -12.72 0.52 22.83
N ALA A 242 -12.89 -0.37 23.82
CA ALA A 242 -13.47 -1.68 23.64
C ALA A 242 -14.93 -1.62 23.16
N ALA A 243 -15.71 -0.60 23.56
CA ALA A 243 -17.12 -0.46 23.21
C ALA A 243 -17.36 -0.30 21.69
N ASP A 244 -16.39 0.19 20.95
CA ASP A 244 -16.47 0.39 19.50
C ASP A 244 -16.10 -0.87 18.69
N ARG A 245 -15.67 -1.92 19.34
CA ARG A 245 -15.27 -3.16 18.68
C ARG A 245 -16.47 -4.02 18.28
N PRO A 246 -16.46 -4.62 17.08
CA PRO A 246 -17.61 -5.40 16.59
C PRO A 246 -17.95 -6.60 17.47
N GLY A 247 -16.98 -7.31 18.03
CA GLY A 247 -17.23 -8.45 18.92
C GLY A 247 -17.82 -8.04 20.26
N PHE A 248 -17.40 -6.90 20.82
CA PHE A 248 -17.98 -6.34 22.03
C PHE A 248 -19.45 -5.93 21.81
N GLN A 249 -19.74 -5.24 20.71
CA GLN A 249 -21.11 -4.87 20.33
C GLN A 249 -21.95 -6.11 20.02
N LEU A 250 -21.39 -7.11 19.34
CA LEU A 250 -22.09 -8.39 19.11
C LEU A 250 -22.47 -9.04 20.42
N ALA A 251 -21.55 -9.10 21.41
CA ALA A 251 -21.84 -9.64 22.75
C ALA A 251 -22.96 -8.85 23.44
N GLN A 252 -22.98 -7.52 23.35
CA GLN A 252 -24.08 -6.70 23.86
C GLN A 252 -25.44 -7.11 23.25
N GLY A 253 -25.49 -7.29 21.93
CA GLY A 253 -26.69 -7.74 21.25
C GLY A 253 -27.15 -9.14 21.68
N GLN A 254 -26.19 -10.05 21.87
CA GLN A 254 -26.49 -11.42 22.33
C GLN A 254 -27.01 -11.47 23.76
N VAL A 255 -26.46 -10.67 24.68
CA VAL A 255 -26.98 -10.54 26.03
C VAL A 255 -28.38 -9.92 26.05
N ALA A 256 -28.59 -8.84 25.31
CA ALA A 256 -29.92 -8.23 25.17
C ALA A 256 -30.95 -9.26 24.69
N LEU A 257 -30.58 -10.11 23.72
CA LEU A 257 -31.44 -11.20 23.23
C LEU A 257 -31.70 -12.25 24.31
N ALA A 258 -30.68 -12.67 25.07
CA ALA A 258 -30.82 -13.65 26.17
C ALA A 258 -31.72 -13.12 27.30
N LEU A 259 -31.73 -11.81 27.52
CA LEU A 259 -32.62 -11.13 28.49
C LEU A 259 -34.02 -10.86 27.93
N GLY A 260 -34.36 -11.31 26.72
CA GLY A 260 -35.64 -11.09 26.08
C GLY A 260 -35.85 -9.67 25.54
N GLN A 261 -34.81 -8.83 25.51
CA GLN A 261 -34.84 -7.46 25.00
C GLN A 261 -34.61 -7.46 23.48
N THR A 262 -35.53 -8.09 22.74
CA THR A 262 -35.38 -8.34 21.29
C THR A 262 -35.23 -7.06 20.46
N VAL A 263 -35.89 -5.97 20.85
CA VAL A 263 -35.80 -4.69 20.13
C VAL A 263 -34.41 -4.10 20.23
N ASP A 264 -33.83 -4.07 21.44
CA ASP A 264 -32.46 -3.56 21.65
C ASP A 264 -31.42 -4.47 21.00
N ALA A 265 -31.61 -5.79 21.10
CA ALA A 265 -30.73 -6.75 20.42
C ALA A 265 -30.69 -6.51 18.91
N ASN A 266 -31.83 -6.37 18.27
CA ASN A 266 -31.91 -6.11 16.82
C ASN A 266 -31.30 -4.76 16.44
N ARG A 267 -31.48 -3.72 17.26
CA ARG A 267 -30.81 -2.42 17.05
C ARG A 267 -29.30 -2.57 17.07
N ILE A 268 -28.76 -3.26 18.06
CA ILE A 268 -27.31 -3.47 18.20
C ILE A 268 -26.77 -4.34 17.05
N PHE A 269 -27.44 -5.43 16.68
CA PHE A 269 -27.01 -6.26 15.55
C PHE A 269 -26.99 -5.47 14.23
N LYS A 270 -27.95 -4.54 14.06
CA LYS A 270 -27.98 -3.63 12.92
C LYS A 270 -26.78 -2.66 12.93
N GLU A 271 -26.42 -2.12 14.10
CA GLU A 271 -25.24 -1.27 14.28
C GLU A 271 -23.94 -2.03 13.94
N VAL A 272 -23.80 -3.28 14.40
CA VAL A 272 -22.65 -4.15 14.03
C VAL A 272 -22.58 -4.38 12.54
N LEU A 273 -23.71 -4.75 11.91
CA LEU A 273 -23.78 -5.04 10.48
C LEU A 273 -23.39 -3.83 9.62
N LEU A 274 -23.86 -2.64 9.99
CA LEU A 274 -23.65 -1.42 9.21
C LEU A 274 -22.30 -0.76 9.51
N GLY A 275 -21.87 -0.81 10.75
CA GLY A 275 -20.59 -0.22 11.19
C GLY A 275 -19.36 -1.03 10.79
N HIS A 276 -19.49 -2.36 10.76
CA HIS A 276 -18.37 -3.28 10.52
C HIS A 276 -18.67 -4.32 9.42
N PRO A 277 -19.17 -3.93 8.24
CA PRO A 277 -19.80 -4.84 7.25
C PRO A 277 -18.89 -5.95 6.73
N LEU A 278 -17.57 -5.84 6.93
CA LEU A 278 -16.57 -6.81 6.48
C LEU A 278 -16.08 -7.75 7.59
N SER A 279 -16.58 -7.59 8.83
CA SER A 279 -16.20 -8.41 9.96
C SER A 279 -17.01 -9.73 10.02
N GLN A 280 -16.45 -10.73 10.70
CA GLN A 280 -17.17 -11.98 10.96
C GLN A 280 -18.39 -11.75 11.86
N GLU A 281 -18.30 -10.80 12.77
CA GLU A 281 -19.37 -10.40 13.66
C GLU A 281 -20.56 -9.82 12.91
N ALA A 282 -20.32 -9.11 11.81
CA ALA A 282 -21.40 -8.62 10.93
C ALA A 282 -22.15 -9.76 10.26
N GLU A 283 -21.50 -10.84 9.87
CA GLU A 283 -22.14 -12.04 9.33
C GLU A 283 -23.04 -12.69 10.39
N ILE A 284 -22.56 -12.80 11.64
CA ILE A 284 -23.35 -13.33 12.76
C ILE A 284 -24.52 -12.40 13.06
N ALA A 285 -24.29 -11.09 13.11
CA ALA A 285 -25.33 -10.10 13.35
C ALA A 285 -26.42 -10.16 12.27
N ARG A 286 -26.04 -10.27 10.99
CA ARG A 286 -27.00 -10.45 9.88
C ARG A 286 -27.84 -11.73 10.07
N ALA A 287 -27.20 -12.85 10.39
CA ALA A 287 -27.91 -14.11 10.65
C ALA A 287 -28.93 -13.96 11.80
N ARG A 288 -28.61 -13.21 12.86
CA ARG A 288 -29.53 -12.92 13.96
C ARG A 288 -30.71 -12.04 13.53
N LEU A 289 -30.42 -10.98 12.74
CA LEU A 289 -31.45 -10.11 12.17
C LEU A 289 -32.41 -10.87 11.23
N THR A 290 -31.86 -11.76 10.40
CA THR A 290 -32.66 -12.63 9.52
C THR A 290 -33.56 -13.56 10.34
N ALA A 291 -33.02 -14.22 11.36
CA ALA A 291 -33.76 -15.15 12.22
C ALA A 291 -34.87 -14.46 13.01
N SER A 292 -34.73 -13.19 13.38
CA SER A 292 -35.75 -12.38 14.06
C SER A 292 -36.73 -11.69 13.11
N GLY A 293 -36.50 -11.75 11.79
CA GLY A 293 -37.24 -11.00 10.78
C GLY A 293 -36.89 -9.51 10.72
N ALA A 294 -35.96 -9.05 11.54
CA ALA A 294 -35.57 -7.63 11.62
C ALA A 294 -34.68 -7.19 10.43
N GLU A 295 -34.09 -8.10 9.66
CA GLU A 295 -33.38 -7.74 8.42
C GLU A 295 -34.30 -7.01 7.43
N ALA A 296 -35.58 -7.35 7.40
CA ALA A 296 -36.58 -6.68 6.58
C ALA A 296 -36.84 -5.21 6.98
N THR A 297 -36.34 -4.78 8.14
CA THR A 297 -36.41 -3.38 8.59
C THR A 297 -35.29 -2.50 8.10
N LEU A 298 -34.26 -3.07 7.43
CA LEU A 298 -33.16 -2.31 6.84
C LEU A 298 -33.71 -1.40 5.73
N THR A 299 -33.35 -0.14 5.80
CA THR A 299 -33.74 0.84 4.80
C THR A 299 -32.92 0.65 3.51
N VAL A 300 -33.46 1.14 2.40
CA VAL A 300 -32.76 1.11 1.10
C VAL A 300 -31.41 1.79 1.17
N THR A 301 -31.29 2.88 1.93
CA THR A 301 -30.00 3.58 2.14
C THR A 301 -28.99 2.70 2.87
N GLU A 302 -29.40 2.00 3.91
CA GLU A 302 -28.54 1.08 4.65
C GLU A 302 -28.09 -0.11 3.80
N LEU A 303 -29.02 -0.71 3.05
CA LEU A 303 -28.72 -1.79 2.12
C LEU A 303 -27.79 -1.35 1.00
N ARG A 304 -27.94 -0.11 0.50
CA ARG A 304 -27.02 0.50 -0.45
C ARG A 304 -25.63 0.67 0.17
N SER A 305 -25.54 1.23 1.38
CA SER A 305 -24.26 1.42 2.08
C SER A 305 -23.49 0.11 2.27
N LEU A 306 -24.19 -1.01 2.52
CA LEU A 306 -23.58 -2.34 2.56
C LEU A 306 -23.01 -2.74 1.18
N GLY A 307 -23.77 -2.55 0.11
CA GLY A 307 -23.30 -2.81 -1.25
C GLY A 307 -22.07 -1.97 -1.61
N ASP A 308 -22.09 -0.68 -1.27
CA ASP A 308 -20.99 0.25 -1.49
C ASP A 308 -19.72 -0.19 -0.69
N ALA A 309 -19.89 -0.60 0.57
CA ALA A 309 -18.80 -1.12 1.40
C ALA A 309 -18.17 -2.39 0.81
N TYR A 310 -18.99 -3.33 0.36
CA TYR A 310 -18.50 -4.55 -0.32
C TYR A 310 -17.78 -4.23 -1.62
N TYR A 311 -18.32 -3.32 -2.43
CA TYR A 311 -17.68 -2.89 -3.68
C TYR A 311 -16.32 -2.27 -3.45
N ASN A 312 -16.21 -1.34 -2.50
CA ASN A 312 -14.97 -0.64 -2.15
C ASN A 312 -13.91 -1.59 -1.58
N ALA A 313 -14.35 -2.65 -0.88
CA ALA A 313 -13.46 -3.70 -0.38
C ALA A 313 -13.08 -4.76 -1.44
N GLY A 314 -13.52 -4.60 -2.69
CA GLY A 314 -13.27 -5.57 -3.76
C GLY A 314 -14.07 -6.88 -3.63
N ARG A 315 -15.05 -6.93 -2.70
CA ARG A 315 -15.96 -8.07 -2.51
C ARG A 315 -17.10 -8.01 -3.53
N TYR A 316 -16.74 -7.99 -4.81
CA TYR A 316 -17.68 -7.75 -5.92
C TYR A 316 -18.85 -8.75 -5.98
N GLY A 317 -18.66 -10.01 -5.53
CA GLY A 317 -19.73 -10.99 -5.44
C GLY A 317 -20.82 -10.54 -4.46
N LEU A 318 -20.45 -10.21 -3.23
CA LEU A 318 -21.37 -9.73 -2.20
C LEU A 318 -22.04 -8.41 -2.60
N ALA A 319 -21.29 -7.50 -3.22
CA ALA A 319 -21.80 -6.24 -3.72
C ALA A 319 -22.85 -6.46 -4.83
N ALA A 320 -22.54 -7.37 -5.79
CA ALA A 320 -23.48 -7.71 -6.86
C ALA A 320 -24.80 -8.26 -6.31
N ASP A 321 -24.73 -9.24 -5.40
CA ASP A 321 -25.91 -9.85 -4.79
C ASP A 321 -26.77 -8.80 -4.08
N GLN A 322 -26.13 -7.88 -3.34
CA GLN A 322 -26.79 -6.78 -2.65
C GLN A 322 -27.49 -5.83 -3.62
N TYR A 323 -26.81 -5.37 -4.68
CA TYR A 323 -27.38 -4.47 -5.67
C TYR A 323 -28.45 -5.15 -6.54
N HIS A 324 -28.28 -6.42 -6.91
CA HIS A 324 -29.32 -7.18 -7.61
C HIS A 324 -30.61 -7.33 -6.77
N SER A 325 -30.48 -7.53 -5.46
CA SER A 325 -31.61 -7.55 -4.54
C SER A 325 -32.35 -6.22 -4.54
N LEU A 326 -31.61 -5.11 -4.40
CA LEU A 326 -32.17 -3.76 -4.43
C LEU A 326 -32.83 -3.41 -5.79
N ALA A 327 -32.21 -3.80 -6.90
CA ALA A 327 -32.78 -3.56 -8.24
C ALA A 327 -34.11 -4.24 -8.45
N ARG A 328 -34.33 -5.39 -7.78
CA ARG A 328 -35.60 -6.16 -7.85
C ARG A 328 -36.63 -5.78 -6.79
N GLN A 329 -36.25 -4.94 -5.83
CA GLN A 329 -37.13 -4.58 -4.72
C GLN A 329 -38.38 -3.82 -5.21
N ALA A 330 -39.57 -4.34 -4.90
CA ALA A 330 -40.84 -3.71 -5.25
C ALA A 330 -41.03 -2.38 -4.50
N GLY A 331 -41.72 -1.43 -5.14
CA GLY A 331 -42.03 -0.13 -4.50
C GLY A 331 -40.93 0.92 -4.57
N LEU A 332 -39.75 0.60 -5.07
CA LEU A 332 -38.70 1.60 -5.30
C LEU A 332 -38.97 2.41 -6.59
N PRO A 333 -38.65 3.71 -6.62
CA PRO A 333 -38.66 4.50 -7.84
C PRO A 333 -37.84 3.83 -8.95
N GLU A 334 -38.31 3.93 -10.18
CA GLU A 334 -37.66 3.31 -11.34
C GLU A 334 -36.20 3.78 -11.51
N GLN A 335 -35.92 5.06 -11.29
CA GLN A 335 -34.59 5.62 -11.35
C GLN A 335 -33.61 4.99 -10.31
N MET A 336 -34.11 4.72 -9.10
CA MET A 336 -33.28 4.03 -8.08
C MET A 336 -33.02 2.59 -8.47
N ARG A 337 -34.03 1.87 -8.96
CA ARG A 337 -33.87 0.48 -9.43
C ARG A 337 -32.87 0.42 -10.60
N ALA A 338 -32.97 1.37 -11.54
CA ALA A 338 -32.02 1.51 -12.63
C ALA A 338 -30.57 1.70 -12.13
N GLY A 339 -30.38 2.59 -11.14
CA GLY A 339 -29.08 2.81 -10.53
C GLY A 339 -28.50 1.55 -9.88
N PHE A 340 -29.31 0.79 -9.17
CA PHE A 340 -28.87 -0.48 -8.57
C PHE A 340 -28.59 -1.55 -9.63
N ALA A 341 -29.35 -1.63 -10.70
CA ALA A 341 -29.09 -2.56 -11.80
C ALA A 341 -27.74 -2.26 -12.48
N VAL A 342 -27.45 -0.98 -12.72
CA VAL A 342 -26.16 -0.55 -13.29
C VAL A 342 -25.01 -0.80 -12.30
N ALA A 343 -25.23 -0.61 -10.98
CA ALA A 343 -24.22 -0.89 -9.97
C ALA A 343 -23.92 -2.40 -9.88
N ALA A 344 -24.95 -3.26 -9.96
CA ALA A 344 -24.78 -4.70 -10.03
C ALA A 344 -23.99 -5.12 -11.28
N ALA A 345 -24.36 -4.59 -12.45
CA ALA A 345 -23.64 -4.87 -13.71
C ALA A 345 -22.16 -4.43 -13.65
N ALA A 346 -21.86 -3.34 -12.94
CA ALA A 346 -20.47 -2.93 -12.73
C ALA A 346 -19.66 -3.95 -11.91
N CYS A 347 -20.30 -4.57 -10.89
CA CYS A 347 -19.69 -5.70 -10.16
C CYS A 347 -19.50 -6.91 -11.08
N ASP A 348 -20.51 -7.22 -11.90
CA ASP A 348 -20.47 -8.36 -12.84
C ASP A 348 -19.38 -8.17 -13.91
N LEU A 349 -19.15 -6.95 -14.36
CA LEU A 349 -18.01 -6.63 -15.23
C LEU A 349 -16.66 -6.94 -14.54
N LYS A 350 -16.49 -6.53 -13.26
CA LYS A 350 -15.27 -6.84 -12.48
C LYS A 350 -15.07 -8.34 -12.28
N LEU A 351 -16.16 -9.09 -12.15
CA LEU A 351 -16.16 -10.56 -12.05
C LEU A 351 -16.04 -11.27 -13.42
N LYS A 352 -15.96 -10.50 -14.52
CA LYS A 352 -15.88 -10.99 -15.90
C LYS A 352 -17.07 -11.87 -16.31
N ARG A 353 -18.24 -11.62 -15.75
CA ARG A 353 -19.48 -12.37 -16.03
C ARG A 353 -20.55 -11.55 -16.73
N LEU A 354 -20.40 -10.18 -16.82
CA LEU A 354 -21.33 -9.34 -17.56
C LEU A 354 -21.22 -9.60 -19.07
N THR A 355 -22.32 -9.90 -19.71
CA THR A 355 -22.42 -10.02 -21.17
C THR A 355 -22.87 -8.72 -21.82
N ALA A 356 -22.61 -8.56 -23.12
CA ALA A 356 -23.09 -7.37 -23.86
C ALA A 356 -24.62 -7.27 -23.88
N SER A 357 -25.30 -8.40 -24.08
CA SER A 357 -26.77 -8.46 -24.08
C SER A 357 -27.38 -8.03 -22.75
N GLU A 358 -26.79 -8.44 -21.63
CA GLU A 358 -27.25 -8.00 -20.30
C GLU A 358 -27.01 -6.50 -20.09
N ALA A 359 -25.85 -5.98 -20.54
CA ALA A 359 -25.56 -4.54 -20.46
C ALA A 359 -26.48 -3.70 -21.34
N GLU A 360 -26.87 -4.20 -22.53
CA GLU A 360 -27.83 -3.55 -23.43
C GLU A 360 -29.23 -3.49 -22.85
N GLN A 361 -29.63 -4.48 -22.04
CA GLN A 361 -30.92 -4.55 -21.38
C GLN A 361 -31.02 -3.62 -20.14
N LEU A 362 -29.89 -3.08 -19.66
CA LEU A 362 -29.94 -2.10 -18.57
C LEU A 362 -30.72 -0.85 -18.98
N PRO A 363 -31.39 -0.16 -18.03
CA PRO A 363 -32.15 1.06 -18.31
C PRO A 363 -31.26 2.16 -18.93
N ASP A 364 -31.69 2.69 -20.09
CA ASP A 364 -31.00 3.77 -20.77
C ASP A 364 -31.53 5.15 -20.34
N THR A 365 -30.98 5.65 -19.23
CA THR A 365 -31.37 6.92 -18.62
C THR A 365 -30.54 8.10 -19.13
N GLN A 366 -31.00 9.33 -18.90
CA GLN A 366 -30.28 10.56 -19.29
C GLN A 366 -29.49 11.17 -18.11
N ASP A 367 -29.26 10.40 -17.07
CA ASP A 367 -28.51 10.78 -15.88
C ASP A 367 -27.17 10.02 -15.79
N ASP A 368 -26.50 10.11 -14.65
CA ASP A 368 -25.22 9.44 -14.41
C ASP A 368 -25.29 7.91 -14.49
N ASN A 369 -26.47 7.29 -14.23
CA ASN A 369 -26.65 5.85 -14.43
C ASN A 369 -26.58 5.47 -15.91
N GLY A 370 -27.17 6.29 -16.81
CA GLY A 370 -27.04 6.13 -18.25
C GLY A 370 -25.62 6.30 -18.74
N ALA A 371 -24.89 7.28 -18.18
CA ALA A 371 -23.48 7.46 -18.46
C ALA A 371 -22.63 6.24 -18.03
N ARG A 372 -22.90 5.72 -16.82
CA ARG A 372 -22.23 4.51 -16.31
C ARG A 372 -22.56 3.28 -17.15
N ARG A 373 -23.83 3.11 -17.56
CA ARG A 373 -24.23 2.05 -18.52
C ARG A 373 -23.42 2.12 -19.81
N ALA A 374 -23.33 3.32 -20.41
CA ALA A 374 -22.55 3.52 -21.63
C ALA A 374 -21.06 3.16 -21.43
N TYR A 375 -20.48 3.54 -20.30
CA TYR A 375 -19.14 3.14 -19.91
C TYR A 375 -18.99 1.60 -19.81
N LEU A 376 -19.94 0.88 -19.23
CA LEU A 376 -19.91 -0.58 -19.16
C LEU A 376 -19.94 -1.22 -20.56
N LEU A 377 -20.81 -0.70 -21.46
CA LEU A 377 -20.87 -1.16 -22.84
C LEU A 377 -19.54 -0.88 -23.60
N MET A 378 -18.95 0.28 -23.38
CA MET A 378 -17.65 0.65 -23.93
C MET A 378 -16.54 -0.30 -23.47
N GLU A 379 -16.48 -0.62 -22.16
CA GLU A 379 -15.51 -1.58 -21.61
C GLU A 379 -15.70 -3.00 -22.16
N LEU A 380 -16.96 -3.43 -22.40
CA LEU A 380 -17.24 -4.70 -23.04
C LEU A 380 -16.80 -4.71 -24.51
N ALA A 381 -17.00 -3.61 -25.24
CA ALA A 381 -16.49 -3.44 -26.62
C ALA A 381 -14.96 -3.51 -26.62
N ARG A 382 -14.32 -2.78 -25.71
CA ARG A 382 -12.86 -2.83 -25.54
C ARG A 382 -12.35 -4.27 -25.26
N ASN A 383 -13.00 -5.02 -24.38
CA ASN A 383 -12.60 -6.38 -24.05
C ASN A 383 -12.74 -7.37 -25.22
N ARG A 384 -13.55 -7.02 -26.23
CA ARG A 384 -13.71 -7.76 -27.49
C ARG A 384 -12.83 -7.22 -28.60
N GLU A 385 -12.03 -6.18 -28.34
CA GLU A 385 -11.21 -5.46 -29.33
C GLU A 385 -12.04 -4.83 -30.47
N ASP A 386 -13.32 -4.51 -30.19
CA ASP A 386 -14.23 -3.87 -31.14
C ASP A 386 -14.05 -2.34 -31.06
N LEU A 387 -13.08 -1.87 -31.83
CA LEU A 387 -12.66 -0.46 -31.87
C LEU A 387 -13.79 0.47 -32.35
N ASP A 388 -14.57 0.03 -33.32
CA ASP A 388 -15.63 0.84 -33.93
C ASP A 388 -16.80 1.03 -32.94
N ALA A 389 -17.24 -0.03 -32.31
CA ALA A 389 -18.27 0.02 -31.28
C ALA A 389 -17.81 0.92 -30.11
N GLN A 390 -16.57 0.75 -29.64
CA GLN A 390 -16.02 1.56 -28.57
C GLN A 390 -16.02 3.06 -28.95
N GLN A 391 -15.50 3.40 -30.13
CA GLN A 391 -15.45 4.79 -30.62
C GLN A 391 -16.85 5.39 -30.68
N ASN A 392 -17.81 4.67 -31.27
CA ASN A 392 -19.19 5.14 -31.41
C ASN A 392 -19.84 5.41 -30.04
N ILE A 393 -19.61 4.54 -29.04
CA ILE A 393 -20.15 4.74 -27.70
C ILE A 393 -19.55 5.99 -27.06
N VAL A 394 -18.24 6.20 -27.13
CA VAL A 394 -17.60 7.39 -26.53
C VAL A 394 -18.08 8.67 -27.20
N GLU A 395 -18.26 8.71 -28.53
CA GLU A 395 -18.79 9.90 -29.23
C GLU A 395 -20.26 10.18 -28.81
N GLN A 396 -21.06 9.15 -28.59
CA GLN A 396 -22.39 9.33 -28.01
C GLN A 396 -22.33 9.86 -26.57
N MET A 397 -21.37 9.37 -25.75
CA MET A 397 -21.18 9.86 -24.39
C MET A 397 -20.78 11.35 -24.35
N LYS A 398 -19.92 11.81 -25.25
CA LYS A 398 -19.55 13.25 -25.37
C LYS A 398 -20.78 14.13 -25.61
N THR A 399 -21.78 13.63 -26.35
CA THR A 399 -23.00 14.38 -26.66
C THR A 399 -24.03 14.28 -25.53
N ARG A 400 -24.23 13.08 -24.97
CA ARG A 400 -25.31 12.81 -24.02
C ARG A 400 -24.93 13.14 -22.58
N PHE A 401 -23.65 12.95 -22.22
CA PHE A 401 -23.14 13.02 -20.85
C PHE A 401 -21.84 13.84 -20.74
N PRO A 402 -21.78 15.06 -21.29
CA PRO A 402 -20.52 15.82 -21.46
C PRO A 402 -19.82 16.20 -20.15
N GLN A 403 -20.51 16.10 -19.00
CA GLN A 403 -19.95 16.44 -17.68
C GLN A 403 -19.80 15.22 -16.76
N SER A 404 -20.08 14.01 -17.26
CA SER A 404 -20.02 12.80 -16.42
C SER A 404 -18.57 12.32 -16.24
N GLU A 405 -18.23 11.97 -15.00
CA GLU A 405 -16.95 11.32 -14.67
C GLU A 405 -16.78 9.97 -15.42
N TRP A 406 -17.89 9.29 -15.79
CA TRP A 406 -17.83 8.08 -16.60
C TRP A 406 -17.34 8.36 -18.02
N LEU A 407 -17.63 9.55 -18.57
CA LEU A 407 -17.02 9.97 -19.83
C LEU A 407 -15.50 10.16 -19.67
N ALA A 408 -15.03 10.76 -18.58
CA ALA A 408 -13.60 10.91 -18.32
C ALA A 408 -12.90 9.55 -18.22
N GLU A 409 -13.49 8.58 -17.52
CA GLU A 409 -12.98 7.20 -17.45
C GLU A 409 -12.98 6.52 -18.84
N ALA A 410 -14.04 6.71 -19.64
CA ALA A 410 -14.14 6.16 -20.99
C ALA A 410 -13.06 6.76 -21.93
N LEU A 411 -12.82 8.06 -21.83
CA LEU A 411 -11.79 8.76 -22.62
C LEU A 411 -10.38 8.26 -22.27
N PHE A 412 -10.09 8.08 -20.98
CA PHE A 412 -8.80 7.55 -20.54
C PHE A 412 -8.58 6.12 -20.99
N SER A 413 -9.61 5.28 -20.84
CA SER A 413 -9.59 3.88 -21.29
C SER A 413 -9.37 3.78 -22.79
N SER A 414 -10.09 4.61 -23.58
CA SER A 414 -9.94 4.67 -25.04
C SER A 414 -8.56 5.16 -25.46
N GLY A 415 -8.05 6.20 -24.81
CA GLY A 415 -6.69 6.70 -25.03
C GLY A 415 -5.64 5.61 -24.81
N ASN A 416 -5.75 4.84 -23.74
CA ASN A 416 -4.86 3.70 -23.45
C ASN A 416 -4.97 2.59 -24.51
N MET A 417 -6.16 2.30 -25.00
CA MET A 417 -6.36 1.31 -26.06
C MET A 417 -5.71 1.72 -27.37
N TYR A 418 -5.92 2.99 -27.82
CA TYR A 418 -5.28 3.49 -29.01
C TYR A 418 -3.76 3.65 -28.87
N LEU A 419 -3.26 3.88 -27.65
CA LEU A 419 -1.83 3.80 -27.34
C LEU A 419 -1.29 2.39 -27.59
N LEU A 420 -1.97 1.34 -27.09
CA LEU A 420 -1.57 -0.06 -27.27
C LEU A 420 -1.65 -0.52 -28.71
N SER A 421 -2.65 -0.06 -29.47
CA SER A 421 -2.79 -0.33 -30.91
C SER A 421 -1.91 0.55 -31.80
N ARG A 422 -1.12 1.46 -31.19
CA ARG A 422 -0.21 2.41 -31.88
C ARG A 422 -0.92 3.42 -32.79
N ASP A 423 -2.21 3.65 -32.60
CA ASP A 423 -2.93 4.76 -33.24
C ASP A 423 -2.73 6.02 -32.38
N TYR A 424 -1.50 6.56 -32.42
CA TYR A 424 -1.11 7.70 -31.60
C TYR A 424 -1.95 8.97 -31.87
N PRO A 425 -2.35 9.29 -33.13
CA PRO A 425 -3.24 10.44 -33.37
C PRO A 425 -4.56 10.35 -32.60
N LYS A 426 -5.21 9.18 -32.58
CA LYS A 426 -6.44 8.96 -31.81
C LYS A 426 -6.18 8.99 -30.31
N ALA A 427 -5.10 8.34 -29.83
CA ALA A 427 -4.72 8.36 -28.42
C ALA A 427 -4.56 9.82 -27.93
N VAL A 428 -3.82 10.66 -28.65
CA VAL A 428 -3.63 12.09 -28.35
C VAL A 428 -4.96 12.83 -28.31
N ALA A 429 -5.88 12.55 -29.25
CA ALA A 429 -7.19 13.21 -29.30
C ALA A 429 -8.03 12.88 -28.05
N TYR A 430 -8.07 11.60 -27.61
CA TYR A 430 -8.82 11.20 -26.42
C TYR A 430 -8.20 11.73 -25.13
N TYR A 431 -6.88 11.64 -24.97
CA TYR A 431 -6.18 12.19 -23.82
C TYR A 431 -6.30 13.73 -23.73
N GLY A 432 -6.16 14.42 -24.85
CA GLY A 432 -6.31 15.87 -24.92
C GLY A 432 -7.73 16.33 -24.59
N TYR A 433 -8.75 15.59 -25.07
CA TYR A 433 -10.14 15.88 -24.76
C TYR A 433 -10.39 15.72 -23.24
N LEU A 434 -9.91 14.63 -22.63
CA LEU A 434 -10.00 14.41 -21.19
C LEU A 434 -9.37 15.57 -20.41
N ALA A 435 -8.12 15.89 -20.69
CA ALA A 435 -7.39 16.91 -19.94
C ALA A 435 -8.02 18.31 -20.06
N SER A 436 -8.59 18.65 -21.24
CA SER A 436 -9.21 19.95 -21.48
C SER A 436 -10.61 20.08 -20.89
N HIS A 437 -11.42 19.01 -20.83
CA HIS A 437 -12.81 19.06 -20.37
C HIS A 437 -12.96 18.61 -18.91
N PHE A 438 -12.02 17.81 -18.40
CA PHE A 438 -12.01 17.28 -17.05
C PHE A 438 -10.67 17.54 -16.34
N PRO A 439 -10.21 18.80 -16.21
CA PRO A 439 -8.87 19.11 -15.72
C PRO A 439 -8.64 18.72 -14.25
N GLN A 440 -9.70 18.49 -13.47
CA GLN A 440 -9.64 18.05 -12.08
C GLN A 440 -9.81 16.54 -11.91
N ASN A 441 -10.08 15.79 -13.00
CA ASN A 441 -10.17 14.33 -12.90
C ASN A 441 -8.82 13.73 -12.50
N LYS A 442 -8.85 12.65 -11.72
CA LYS A 442 -7.65 11.94 -11.23
C LYS A 442 -6.68 11.50 -12.35
N ASN A 443 -7.19 11.28 -13.57
CA ASN A 443 -6.41 10.85 -14.73
C ASN A 443 -5.95 12.03 -15.61
N ALA A 444 -6.35 13.29 -15.29
CA ALA A 444 -6.12 14.43 -16.17
C ALA A 444 -4.63 14.73 -16.37
N ALA A 445 -3.84 14.74 -15.30
CA ALA A 445 -2.40 14.98 -15.39
C ALA A 445 -1.68 13.91 -16.22
N ALA A 446 -2.01 12.65 -16.02
CA ALA A 446 -1.45 11.54 -16.77
C ALA A 446 -1.89 11.56 -18.25
N ALA A 447 -3.14 11.90 -18.53
CA ALA A 447 -3.65 12.06 -19.91
C ALA A 447 -2.95 13.22 -20.63
N HIS A 448 -2.81 14.37 -19.96
CA HIS A 448 -2.15 15.54 -20.51
C HIS A 448 -0.68 15.24 -20.84
N TRP A 449 0.04 14.63 -19.91
CA TRP A 449 1.40 14.15 -20.12
C TRP A 449 1.50 13.19 -21.32
N LYS A 450 0.64 12.16 -21.38
CA LYS A 450 0.62 11.19 -22.48
C LYS A 450 0.34 11.86 -23.84
N ALA A 451 -0.54 12.86 -23.89
CA ALA A 451 -0.78 13.63 -25.11
C ALA A 451 0.48 14.37 -25.56
N GLY A 452 1.23 15.00 -24.66
CA GLY A 452 2.51 15.65 -24.93
C GLY A 452 3.56 14.66 -25.43
N TRP A 453 3.75 13.56 -24.70
CA TRP A 453 4.69 12.50 -25.06
C TRP A 453 4.42 11.89 -26.44
N LEU A 454 3.16 11.52 -26.72
CA LEU A 454 2.79 10.95 -28.01
C LEU A 454 2.89 11.97 -29.16
N SER A 455 2.72 13.27 -28.89
CA SER A 455 2.99 14.33 -29.88
C SER A 455 4.48 14.41 -30.19
N TYR A 456 5.36 14.28 -29.17
CA TYR A 456 6.80 14.20 -29.36
C TYR A 456 7.17 12.99 -30.24
N ARG A 457 6.65 11.79 -29.92
CA ARG A 457 6.89 10.56 -30.68
C ARG A 457 6.44 10.61 -32.13
N GLN A 458 5.49 11.50 -32.48
CA GLN A 458 5.02 11.74 -33.85
C GLN A 458 5.81 12.84 -34.56
N GLY A 459 6.86 13.38 -33.95
CA GLY A 459 7.62 14.51 -34.50
C GLY A 459 6.88 15.85 -34.47
N ARG A 460 5.73 15.93 -33.76
CA ARG A 460 4.96 17.19 -33.60
C ARG A 460 5.56 18.00 -32.45
N TYR A 461 6.80 18.42 -32.60
CA TYR A 461 7.60 19.00 -31.52
C TYR A 461 7.03 20.31 -30.96
N SER A 462 6.41 21.16 -31.82
CA SER A 462 5.76 22.37 -31.32
C SER A 462 4.57 22.09 -30.42
N ASP A 463 3.74 21.09 -30.75
CA ASP A 463 2.63 20.66 -29.90
C ASP A 463 3.13 20.06 -28.60
N ALA A 464 4.16 19.20 -28.67
CA ALA A 464 4.77 18.57 -27.51
C ALA A 464 5.35 19.60 -26.53
N GLY A 465 6.12 20.57 -27.02
CA GLY A 465 6.70 21.65 -26.22
C GLY A 465 5.63 22.46 -25.47
N ARG A 466 4.56 22.88 -26.21
CA ARG A 466 3.42 23.57 -25.59
C ARG A 466 2.76 22.73 -24.48
N LEU A 467 2.53 21.44 -24.73
CA LEU A 467 1.92 20.54 -23.73
C LEU A 467 2.85 20.31 -22.54
N PHE A 468 4.17 20.25 -22.72
CA PHE A 468 5.10 20.15 -21.58
C PHE A 468 5.10 21.42 -20.73
N ASP A 469 5.09 22.62 -21.34
CA ASP A 469 4.96 23.88 -20.61
C ASP A 469 3.61 23.95 -19.85
N GLU A 470 2.51 23.52 -20.50
CA GLU A 470 1.19 23.44 -19.85
C GLU A 470 1.17 22.44 -18.70
N GLN A 471 1.85 21.28 -18.81
CA GLN A 471 1.96 20.30 -17.71
C GLN A 471 2.60 20.91 -16.48
N LEU A 472 3.68 21.66 -16.63
CA LEU A 472 4.38 22.32 -15.52
C LEU A 472 3.47 23.33 -14.79
N ARG A 473 2.61 24.04 -15.53
CA ARG A 473 1.71 25.06 -14.98
C ARG A 473 0.43 24.49 -14.37
N LEU A 474 -0.19 23.51 -15.05
CA LEU A 474 -1.49 22.96 -14.66
C LEU A 474 -1.38 21.88 -13.57
N TYR A 475 -0.31 21.09 -13.62
CA TYR A 475 -0.13 19.92 -12.75
C TYR A 475 1.24 19.89 -12.07
N PRO A 476 1.69 20.98 -11.39
CA PRO A 476 3.05 21.09 -10.87
C PRO A 476 3.43 20.02 -9.83
N SER A 477 2.43 19.42 -9.18
CA SER A 477 2.63 18.37 -8.16
C SER A 477 2.40 16.95 -8.68
N ALA A 478 2.08 16.78 -9.97
CA ALA A 478 1.86 15.45 -10.54
C ALA A 478 3.19 14.69 -10.72
N THR A 479 3.12 13.37 -10.62
CA THR A 479 4.29 12.49 -10.79
C THR A 479 4.90 12.60 -12.18
N GLU A 480 4.08 12.88 -13.18
CA GLU A 480 4.47 13.04 -14.58
C GLU A 480 5.22 14.34 -14.87
N THR A 481 5.20 15.28 -13.94
CA THR A 481 5.80 16.62 -14.14
C THR A 481 7.31 16.54 -14.31
N VAL A 482 7.98 15.62 -13.62
CA VAL A 482 9.43 15.43 -13.81
C VAL A 482 9.76 14.87 -15.20
N ALA A 483 8.91 14.00 -15.74
CA ALA A 483 9.02 13.50 -17.10
C ALA A 483 8.84 14.63 -18.11
N ALA A 484 7.79 15.46 -17.94
CA ALA A 484 7.53 16.60 -18.79
C ALA A 484 8.70 17.60 -18.81
N LEU A 485 9.28 17.89 -17.65
CA LEU A 485 10.44 18.76 -17.53
C LEU A 485 11.67 18.18 -18.25
N TYR A 486 11.90 16.85 -18.13
CA TYR A 486 13.00 16.20 -18.84
C TYR A 486 12.82 16.24 -20.36
N TRP A 487 11.64 15.90 -20.86
CA TRP A 487 11.40 15.88 -22.31
C TRP A 487 11.28 17.27 -22.92
N ARG A 488 10.88 18.28 -22.12
CA ARG A 488 11.02 19.70 -22.50
C ARG A 488 12.50 20.05 -22.70
N ALA A 489 13.35 19.67 -21.74
CA ALA A 489 14.79 19.88 -21.86
C ALA A 489 15.38 19.18 -23.08
N ARG A 490 14.94 17.93 -23.36
CA ARG A 490 15.35 17.19 -24.56
C ARG A 490 14.96 17.93 -25.86
N LEU A 491 13.74 18.49 -25.93
CA LEU A 491 13.32 19.33 -27.09
C LEU A 491 14.18 20.58 -27.25
N LEU A 492 14.40 21.31 -26.16
CA LEU A 492 15.24 22.51 -26.16
C LEU A 492 16.65 22.19 -26.63
N GLU A 493 17.20 21.05 -26.20
CA GLU A 493 18.54 20.63 -26.58
C GLU A 493 18.64 20.21 -28.03
N THR A 494 17.74 19.32 -28.50
CA THR A 494 17.91 18.58 -29.75
C THR A 494 17.20 19.22 -30.95
N GLN A 495 16.06 19.84 -30.71
CA GLN A 495 15.22 20.40 -31.80
C GLN A 495 15.33 21.92 -31.89
N ASP A 496 15.27 22.60 -30.74
CA ASP A 496 15.33 24.07 -30.70
C ASP A 496 16.77 24.59 -30.70
N HIS A 497 17.76 23.72 -30.49
CA HIS A 497 19.18 24.09 -30.39
C HIS A 497 19.44 25.17 -29.33
N LYS A 498 18.75 25.07 -28.16
CA LYS A 498 18.89 25.97 -27.01
C LYS A 498 19.49 25.25 -25.81
N PRO A 499 20.75 24.77 -25.86
CA PRO A 499 21.36 23.96 -24.81
C PRO A 499 21.43 24.69 -23.46
N ALA A 500 21.52 26.02 -23.46
CA ALA A 500 21.57 26.81 -22.23
C ALA A 500 20.23 26.74 -21.45
N SER A 501 19.10 26.75 -22.15
CA SER A 501 17.76 26.55 -21.53
C SER A 501 17.59 25.11 -21.07
N ALA A 502 18.00 24.12 -21.86
CA ALA A 502 17.97 22.71 -21.48
C ALA A 502 18.78 22.45 -20.20
N VAL A 503 19.93 23.09 -20.03
CA VAL A 503 20.75 22.99 -18.79
C VAL A 503 20.00 23.51 -17.58
N ALA A 504 19.17 24.55 -17.70
CA ALA A 504 18.33 25.06 -16.61
C ALA A 504 17.34 23.98 -16.12
N ASP A 505 16.62 23.35 -17.06
CA ASP A 505 15.66 22.27 -16.79
C ASP A 505 16.33 21.06 -16.14
N TYR A 506 17.42 20.55 -16.73
CA TYR A 506 18.18 19.42 -16.16
C TYR A 506 18.70 19.70 -14.75
N ARG A 507 19.19 20.92 -14.47
CA ARG A 507 19.61 21.33 -13.12
C ARG A 507 18.45 21.36 -12.14
N ALA A 508 17.28 21.81 -12.57
CA ALA A 508 16.08 21.80 -11.74
C ALA A 508 15.64 20.39 -11.38
N ILE A 509 15.69 19.46 -12.34
CA ILE A 509 15.39 18.04 -12.10
C ILE A 509 16.36 17.45 -11.07
N VAL A 510 17.67 17.61 -11.27
CA VAL A 510 18.69 17.09 -10.36
C VAL A 510 18.56 17.69 -8.97
N ARG A 511 18.18 18.97 -8.86
CA ARG A 511 17.98 19.65 -7.58
C ARG A 511 16.76 19.15 -6.82
N ALA A 512 15.62 18.95 -7.51
CA ALA A 512 14.34 18.69 -6.88
C ALA A 512 13.95 17.20 -6.79
N TYR A 513 14.52 16.33 -7.64
CA TYR A 513 14.10 14.93 -7.83
C TYR A 513 15.29 13.96 -7.77
N GLN A 514 16.15 14.08 -6.75
CA GLN A 514 17.51 13.52 -6.73
C GLN A 514 17.64 12.02 -7.06
N HIS A 515 16.69 11.21 -6.59
CA HIS A 515 16.68 9.74 -6.79
C HIS A 515 15.57 9.28 -7.73
N PHE A 516 15.12 10.14 -8.66
CA PHE A 516 14.22 9.77 -9.74
C PHE A 516 15.01 9.32 -10.98
N PHE A 517 14.39 8.49 -11.81
CA PHE A 517 14.97 8.04 -13.08
C PHE A 517 15.42 9.22 -13.95
N TYR A 518 14.56 10.22 -14.12
CA TYR A 518 14.89 11.40 -14.92
C TYR A 518 16.00 12.27 -14.33
N ALA A 519 16.26 12.21 -13.03
CA ALA A 519 17.42 12.89 -12.46
C ALA A 519 18.75 12.21 -12.84
N GLN A 520 18.73 10.89 -12.97
CA GLN A 520 19.87 10.12 -13.49
C GLN A 520 20.12 10.50 -14.98
N MET A 521 19.08 10.48 -15.79
CA MET A 521 19.17 10.89 -17.21
C MET A 521 19.64 12.35 -17.35
N ALA A 522 19.10 13.25 -16.54
CA ALA A 522 19.52 14.66 -16.53
C ALA A 522 21.00 14.85 -16.16
N ARG A 523 21.54 14.08 -15.18
CA ARG A 523 22.98 14.11 -14.86
C ARG A 523 23.83 13.66 -16.05
N GLN A 524 23.43 12.63 -16.77
CA GLN A 524 24.12 12.16 -17.96
C GLN A 524 24.12 13.25 -19.06
N ARG A 525 22.98 13.92 -19.26
CA ARG A 525 22.89 15.02 -20.23
C ARG A 525 23.73 16.23 -19.83
N LEU A 526 23.69 16.61 -18.55
CA LEU A 526 24.54 17.69 -18.03
C LEU A 526 26.04 17.39 -18.22
N SER A 527 26.46 16.14 -18.02
CA SER A 527 27.83 15.72 -18.27
C SER A 527 28.21 15.87 -19.75
N ALA A 528 27.31 15.48 -20.66
CA ALA A 528 27.51 15.62 -22.11
C ALA A 528 27.56 17.09 -22.58
N LEU A 529 26.76 17.97 -21.94
CA LEU A 529 26.72 19.41 -22.29
C LEU A 529 27.87 20.21 -21.64
N GLY A 530 28.63 19.60 -20.73
CA GLY A 530 29.87 20.15 -20.17
C GLY A 530 29.71 21.52 -19.49
N SER A 531 30.48 22.51 -19.94
CA SER A 531 30.54 23.86 -19.34
C SER A 531 29.43 24.81 -19.80
N THR A 532 28.39 24.34 -20.48
CA THR A 532 27.27 25.18 -20.93
C THR A 532 26.60 25.89 -19.74
N GLN A 533 26.52 27.22 -19.81
CA GLN A 533 25.85 28.01 -18.77
C GLN A 533 24.34 27.94 -18.94
N ALA A 534 23.62 27.80 -17.81
CA ALA A 534 22.16 27.86 -17.79
C ALA A 534 21.66 29.31 -18.02
N VAL A 535 20.58 29.43 -18.75
CA VAL A 535 19.80 30.67 -18.82
C VAL A 535 18.70 30.59 -17.75
N SER A 536 18.44 31.70 -17.05
CA SER A 536 17.36 31.79 -16.07
C SER A 536 15.99 31.60 -16.75
N ASP A 537 15.18 30.72 -16.19
CA ASP A 537 13.79 30.47 -16.56
C ASP A 537 12.95 30.54 -15.27
N PRO A 538 12.11 31.57 -15.07
CA PRO A 538 11.36 31.76 -13.83
C PRO A 538 10.46 30.56 -13.47
N GLU A 539 9.89 29.85 -14.43
CA GLU A 539 9.07 28.67 -14.20
C GLU A 539 9.89 27.52 -13.62
N VAL A 540 11.10 27.35 -14.10
CA VAL A 540 12.01 26.27 -13.70
C VAL A 540 12.83 26.63 -12.45
N ASP A 541 13.25 27.89 -12.35
CA ASP A 541 14.00 28.40 -11.20
C ASP A 541 13.17 28.33 -9.89
N GLY A 542 11.83 28.41 -10.02
CA GLY A 542 10.87 28.25 -8.94
C GLY A 542 10.76 26.83 -8.37
N ILE A 543 11.21 25.80 -9.12
CA ILE A 543 11.17 24.40 -8.67
C ILE A 543 12.23 24.19 -7.58
N LYS A 544 11.77 23.91 -6.36
CA LYS A 544 12.64 23.72 -5.18
C LYS A 544 12.67 22.25 -4.78
N ALA A 545 13.78 21.82 -4.22
CA ALA A 545 13.83 20.55 -3.50
C ALA A 545 12.82 20.57 -2.34
N PRO A 546 12.11 19.46 -2.08
CA PRO A 546 11.28 19.36 -0.89
C PRO A 546 12.12 19.60 0.36
N ALA A 547 11.54 20.31 1.32
CA ALA A 547 12.19 20.47 2.62
C ALA A 547 12.24 19.11 3.33
N VAL A 548 13.42 18.73 3.79
CA VAL A 548 13.58 17.56 4.65
C VAL A 548 13.29 18.01 6.08
N PRO A 549 12.20 17.54 6.71
CA PRO A 549 11.93 17.90 8.10
C PRO A 549 13.01 17.32 9.02
N PRO A 550 13.30 17.97 10.17
CA PRO A 550 14.17 17.38 11.17
C PRO A 550 13.62 16.01 11.63
N LEU A 551 14.48 15.01 11.66
CA LEU A 551 14.10 13.69 12.14
C LEU A 551 14.24 13.65 13.66
N ASP A 552 13.19 13.18 14.34
CA ASP A 552 13.23 12.90 15.78
C ASP A 552 13.67 11.45 15.99
N ASP A 553 14.97 11.22 15.99
CA ASP A 553 15.61 9.91 16.21
C ASP A 553 16.14 9.74 17.65
N SER A 554 15.81 10.66 18.54
CA SER A 554 16.09 10.57 19.97
C SER A 554 15.02 9.73 20.68
N PHE A 555 15.14 8.43 20.63
CA PHE A 555 14.17 7.53 21.26
C PHE A 555 14.22 7.60 22.78
N PRO A 556 13.04 7.61 23.48
CA PRO A 556 12.98 7.71 24.92
C PRO A 556 13.53 6.41 25.56
N GLU A 557 14.59 6.55 26.35
CA GLU A 557 15.14 5.41 27.07
C GLU A 557 14.29 4.96 28.27
N ASP A 558 13.38 5.79 28.72
CA ASP A 558 12.47 5.53 29.81
C ASP A 558 11.11 4.96 29.38
N SER A 559 10.86 4.84 28.06
CA SER A 559 9.66 4.22 27.53
C SER A 559 9.63 2.72 27.81
N GLU A 560 8.60 2.28 28.55
CA GLU A 560 8.33 0.87 28.83
C GLU A 560 7.84 0.15 27.57
N HIS A 561 6.97 0.80 26.79
CA HIS A 561 6.43 0.27 25.54
C HIS A 561 7.54 0.04 24.49
N LEU A 562 8.45 1.01 24.30
CA LEU A 562 9.58 0.84 23.39
C LEU A 562 10.52 -0.30 23.84
N ALA A 563 10.78 -0.40 25.15
CA ALA A 563 11.59 -1.49 25.69
C ALA A 563 10.90 -2.85 25.47
N LYS A 564 9.58 -2.91 25.64
CA LYS A 564 8.77 -4.13 25.45
C LYS A 564 8.69 -4.50 23.97
N ALA A 565 8.52 -3.51 23.05
CA ALA A 565 8.58 -3.76 21.60
C ALA A 565 9.90 -4.46 21.19
N ARG A 566 11.04 -4.01 21.74
CA ARG A 566 12.33 -4.68 21.53
C ARG A 566 12.39 -6.10 22.08
N LEU A 567 11.80 -6.33 23.24
CA LEU A 567 11.72 -7.67 23.84
C LEU A 567 10.86 -8.62 23.00
N LEU A 568 9.74 -8.13 22.47
CA LEU A 568 8.85 -8.91 21.60
C LEU A 568 9.55 -9.32 20.30
N ALA A 569 10.44 -8.47 19.78
CA ALA A 569 11.27 -8.80 18.63
C ALA A 569 12.15 -10.03 18.88
N ASN A 570 12.75 -10.15 20.07
CA ASN A 570 13.52 -11.35 20.46
C ASN A 570 12.68 -12.63 20.46
N ALA A 571 11.38 -12.50 20.72
CA ALA A 571 10.44 -13.63 20.72
C ALA A 571 9.77 -13.87 19.35
N GLY A 572 10.08 -13.08 18.32
CA GLY A 572 9.50 -13.19 16.99
C GLY A 572 8.04 -12.73 16.88
N LEU A 573 7.54 -11.96 17.85
CA LEU A 573 6.17 -11.43 17.87
C LEU A 573 6.09 -10.08 17.15
N ASN A 574 6.50 -10.05 15.90
CA ASN A 574 6.71 -8.86 15.10
C ASN A 574 5.44 -8.04 14.85
N GLU A 575 4.26 -8.64 14.83
CA GLU A 575 2.98 -7.97 14.61
C GLU A 575 2.54 -7.07 15.76
N TYR A 576 3.07 -7.29 16.97
CA TYR A 576 2.75 -6.47 18.15
C TYR A 576 3.66 -5.27 18.32
N ILE A 577 4.82 -5.23 17.64
CA ILE A 577 5.79 -4.13 17.75
C ILE A 577 5.17 -2.75 17.43
N PRO A 578 4.44 -2.56 16.32
CA PRO A 578 3.82 -1.26 16.02
C PRO A 578 2.78 -0.85 17.08
N ARG A 579 2.04 -1.82 17.62
CA ARG A 579 1.01 -1.57 18.63
C ARG A 579 1.60 -1.15 19.97
N GLU A 580 2.67 -1.82 20.39
CA GLU A 580 3.39 -1.43 21.61
C GLU A 580 3.99 -0.04 21.50
N ILE A 581 4.63 0.29 20.35
CA ILE A 581 5.19 1.63 20.13
C ILE A 581 4.07 2.67 20.12
N ALA A 582 2.94 2.38 19.49
CA ALA A 582 1.80 3.31 19.40
C ALA A 582 1.10 3.54 20.74
N ALA A 583 1.23 2.61 21.68
CA ALA A 583 0.69 2.75 23.04
C ALA A 583 1.48 3.76 23.90
N ASP A 584 2.72 4.11 23.50
CA ASP A 584 3.46 5.18 24.17
C ASP A 584 2.80 6.54 23.87
N PRO A 585 2.37 7.31 24.90
CA PRO A 585 1.68 8.58 24.71
C PRO A 585 2.46 9.61 23.88
N ASP A 586 3.78 9.53 23.88
CA ASP A 586 4.69 10.45 23.20
C ASP A 586 5.23 9.90 21.86
N SER A 587 4.67 8.80 21.33
CA SER A 587 5.20 8.08 20.17
C SER A 587 5.09 8.83 18.84
N GLY A 588 4.26 9.84 18.72
CA GLY A 588 3.80 10.44 17.46
C GLY A 588 4.88 10.87 16.46
N THR A 589 6.04 11.33 16.91
CA THR A 589 7.12 11.82 16.02
C THR A 589 8.20 10.79 15.71
N TRP A 590 8.46 9.87 16.62
CA TRP A 590 9.57 8.92 16.54
C TRP A 590 9.11 7.47 16.26
N SER A 591 7.82 7.17 16.38
CA SER A 591 7.30 5.79 16.34
C SER A 591 7.74 4.99 15.11
N ALA A 592 7.56 5.54 13.92
CA ALA A 592 7.89 4.84 12.68
C ALA A 592 9.40 4.67 12.46
N LEU A 593 10.22 5.60 13.00
CA LEU A 593 11.70 5.46 12.98
C LEU A 593 12.16 4.37 13.95
N ALA A 594 11.59 4.32 15.16
CA ALA A 594 11.88 3.28 16.14
C ALA A 594 11.43 1.90 15.62
N GLU A 595 10.23 1.80 15.05
CA GLU A 595 9.72 0.59 14.41
C GLU A 595 10.71 0.07 13.35
N ALA A 596 11.14 0.97 12.45
CA ALA A 596 12.08 0.63 11.39
C ALA A 596 13.42 0.13 11.94
N GLN A 597 13.98 0.78 12.99
CA GLN A 597 15.24 0.35 13.59
C GLN A 597 15.12 -0.99 14.32
N ILE A 598 14.00 -1.25 15.01
CA ILE A 598 13.78 -2.55 15.67
C ILE A 598 13.78 -3.65 14.61
N TYR A 599 12.96 -3.51 13.57
CA TYR A 599 12.93 -4.51 12.48
C TYR A 599 14.27 -4.67 11.78
N ALA A 600 15.01 -3.58 11.53
CA ALA A 600 16.33 -3.65 10.91
C ALA A 600 17.34 -4.40 11.78
N SER A 601 17.30 -4.15 13.10
CA SER A 601 18.17 -4.87 14.06
C SER A 601 17.85 -6.37 14.14
N ASP A 602 16.65 -6.75 13.74
CA ASP A 602 16.17 -8.14 13.73
C ASP A 602 16.37 -8.84 12.39
N GLY A 603 16.92 -8.14 11.38
CA GLY A 603 17.07 -8.68 10.03
C GLY A 603 15.77 -8.70 9.21
N GLU A 604 14.69 -8.14 9.73
CA GLU A 604 13.38 -8.02 9.07
C GLU A 604 13.37 -6.86 8.05
N SER A 605 14.26 -6.93 7.06
CA SER A 605 14.50 -5.84 6.10
C SER A 605 13.23 -5.34 5.40
N PHE A 606 12.32 -6.26 5.04
CA PHE A 606 11.04 -5.91 4.42
C PHE A 606 10.17 -5.04 5.33
N ARG A 607 10.02 -5.42 6.62
CA ARG A 607 9.21 -4.68 7.60
C ARG A 607 9.86 -3.34 7.92
N ALA A 608 11.18 -3.33 8.11
CA ALA A 608 11.97 -2.13 8.37
C ALA A 608 11.82 -1.09 7.25
N MET A 609 11.98 -1.51 6.00
CA MET A 609 11.84 -0.66 4.82
C MET A 609 10.43 -0.07 4.73
N ARG A 610 9.38 -0.88 4.94
CA ARG A 610 7.99 -0.42 4.89
C ARG A 610 7.67 0.59 5.99
N ALA A 611 8.14 0.37 7.21
CA ALA A 611 7.99 1.33 8.30
C ALA A 611 8.66 2.66 7.94
N LEU A 612 9.88 2.61 7.43
CA LEU A 612 10.64 3.80 7.10
C LEU A 612 10.10 4.54 5.86
N LYS A 613 9.57 3.87 4.86
CA LYS A 613 8.89 4.51 3.71
C LYS A 613 7.69 5.35 4.16
N ARG A 614 6.95 4.91 5.19
CA ARG A 614 5.86 5.71 5.77
C ARG A 614 6.38 6.94 6.51
N ALA A 615 7.52 6.81 7.20
CA ALA A 615 8.13 7.92 7.95
C ALA A 615 8.80 8.95 7.04
N LEU A 616 9.41 8.52 5.94
CA LEU A 616 10.23 9.33 5.05
C LEU A 616 9.71 9.31 3.60
N PRO A 617 8.46 9.75 3.33
CA PRO A 617 7.91 9.73 1.97
C PRO A 617 8.67 10.64 0.99
N PHE A 618 9.41 11.62 1.51
CA PHE A 618 10.24 12.56 0.75
C PHE A 618 11.63 12.04 0.41
N ALA A 619 12.05 10.87 0.89
CA ALA A 619 13.41 10.35 0.73
C ALA A 619 13.87 10.29 -0.73
N ALA A 620 12.98 9.95 -1.67
CA ALA A 620 13.30 9.90 -3.10
C ALA A 620 13.76 11.26 -3.68
N SER A 621 13.38 12.37 -3.06
CA SER A 621 13.77 13.71 -3.48
C SER A 621 14.87 14.33 -2.61
N ALA A 622 15.23 13.67 -1.51
CA ALA A 622 16.22 14.14 -0.55
C ALA A 622 17.65 13.77 -0.97
N SER A 623 18.65 14.60 -0.62
CA SER A 623 20.04 14.21 -0.83
C SER A 623 20.47 13.14 0.18
N VAL A 624 21.43 12.28 -0.19
CA VAL A 624 21.97 11.26 0.72
C VAL A 624 22.52 11.91 2.00
N SER A 625 23.09 13.11 1.90
CA SER A 625 23.63 13.85 3.04
C SER A 625 22.59 14.49 3.97
N SER A 626 21.30 14.58 3.54
CA SER A 626 20.24 15.23 4.32
C SER A 626 19.46 14.29 5.24
N ILE A 627 19.68 12.99 5.11
CA ILE A 627 19.10 11.94 5.97
C ILE A 627 20.27 11.12 6.53
N PRO A 628 20.26 10.76 7.83
CA PRO A 628 21.29 9.92 8.41
C PRO A 628 21.48 8.60 7.64
N LEU A 629 22.73 8.18 7.44
CA LEU A 629 23.08 7.04 6.62
C LEU A 629 22.43 5.72 7.09
N VAL A 630 22.21 5.57 8.40
CA VAL A 630 21.49 4.42 8.97
C VAL A 630 20.09 4.24 8.37
N TYR A 631 19.37 5.32 8.11
CA TYR A 631 18.04 5.24 7.48
C TYR A 631 18.12 4.95 5.99
N TRP A 632 19.16 5.45 5.29
CA TRP A 632 19.39 5.05 3.91
C TRP A 632 19.66 3.55 3.77
N ARG A 633 20.43 2.97 4.70
CA ARG A 633 20.69 1.52 4.73
C ARG A 633 19.44 0.69 5.06
N ILE A 634 18.47 1.25 5.77
CA ILE A 634 17.15 0.61 5.97
C ILE A 634 16.29 0.71 4.70
N LEU A 635 16.30 1.86 3.99
CA LEU A 635 15.56 2.04 2.73
C LEU A 635 16.16 1.22 1.57
N PHE A 636 17.46 1.00 1.61
CA PHE A 636 18.25 0.26 0.62
C PHE A 636 19.07 -0.81 1.33
N PRO A 637 18.41 -1.86 1.87
CA PRO A 637 19.11 -2.90 2.62
C PRO A 637 19.88 -3.84 1.69
N GLU A 638 20.88 -4.51 2.25
CA GLU A 638 21.74 -5.46 1.57
C GLU A 638 21.75 -6.85 2.27
N PRO A 639 20.58 -7.43 2.59
CA PRO A 639 20.57 -8.79 3.12
C PRO A 639 21.06 -9.76 2.03
N HIS A 640 21.70 -10.86 2.46
CA HIS A 640 22.32 -11.85 1.55
C HIS A 640 23.37 -11.27 0.61
N TRP A 641 24.04 -10.16 1.02
CA TRP A 641 24.96 -9.42 0.14
C TRP A 641 26.11 -10.28 -0.40
N GLU A 642 26.65 -11.20 0.42
CA GLU A 642 27.73 -12.10 -0.03
C GLU A 642 27.24 -13.07 -1.11
N THR A 643 26.05 -13.63 -0.97
CA THR A 643 25.43 -14.46 -2.01
C THR A 643 25.16 -13.65 -3.27
N ILE A 644 24.60 -12.44 -3.13
CA ILE A 644 24.37 -11.52 -4.26
C ILE A 644 25.67 -11.25 -5.01
N LYS A 645 26.75 -10.88 -4.33
CA LYS A 645 28.05 -10.63 -4.97
C LYS A 645 28.59 -11.86 -5.68
N THR A 646 28.54 -13.01 -5.01
CA THR A 646 29.07 -14.26 -5.54
C THR A 646 28.32 -14.72 -6.80
N GLU A 647 27.01 -14.73 -6.75
CA GLU A 647 26.18 -15.15 -7.89
C GLU A 647 26.19 -14.11 -9.02
N SER A 648 26.27 -12.82 -8.68
CA SER A 648 26.47 -11.74 -9.68
C SER A 648 27.78 -11.93 -10.43
N ALA A 649 28.89 -12.18 -9.72
CA ALA A 649 30.21 -12.41 -10.35
C ALA A 649 30.21 -13.63 -11.27
N LYS A 650 29.59 -14.76 -10.87
CA LYS A 650 29.45 -15.97 -11.71
C LYS A 650 28.70 -15.70 -13.00
N ASN A 651 27.70 -14.84 -12.97
CA ASN A 651 26.84 -14.50 -14.10
C ASN A 651 27.22 -13.19 -14.81
N ASN A 652 28.38 -12.60 -14.48
CA ASN A 652 28.86 -11.33 -15.04
C ASN A 652 27.79 -10.23 -14.96
N LEU A 653 27.27 -10.01 -13.73
CA LEU A 653 26.26 -8.99 -13.40
C LEU A 653 26.83 -7.97 -12.40
N ASP A 654 26.31 -6.74 -12.43
CA ASP A 654 26.53 -5.75 -11.37
C ASP A 654 25.71 -6.18 -10.12
N PRO A 655 26.33 -6.37 -8.92
CA PRO A 655 25.60 -6.75 -7.72
C PRO A 655 24.53 -5.72 -7.30
N TYR A 656 24.75 -4.43 -7.60
CA TYR A 656 23.74 -3.40 -7.36
C TYR A 656 22.52 -3.55 -8.30
N LEU A 657 22.69 -4.03 -9.52
CA LEU A 657 21.59 -4.39 -10.42
C LEU A 657 20.76 -5.51 -9.80
N VAL A 658 21.41 -6.57 -9.29
CA VAL A 658 20.71 -7.70 -8.67
C VAL A 658 19.97 -7.28 -7.40
N ALA A 659 20.62 -6.51 -6.52
CA ALA A 659 19.98 -5.97 -5.32
C ALA A 659 18.79 -5.05 -5.66
N SER A 660 18.94 -4.21 -6.70
CA SER A 660 17.86 -3.32 -7.15
C SER A 660 16.68 -4.08 -7.72
N LEU A 661 16.93 -5.18 -8.43
CA LEU A 661 15.90 -6.07 -8.94
C LEU A 661 15.16 -6.77 -7.77
N ILE A 662 15.87 -7.37 -6.82
CA ILE A 662 15.28 -8.00 -5.62
C ILE A 662 14.44 -6.99 -4.83
N ARG A 663 14.96 -5.77 -4.66
CA ARG A 663 14.21 -4.70 -3.99
C ARG A 663 12.91 -4.34 -4.71
N GLN A 664 12.89 -4.41 -6.04
CA GLN A 664 11.70 -4.11 -6.83
C GLN A 664 10.71 -5.30 -6.86
N GLU A 665 11.19 -6.54 -6.87
CA GLU A 665 10.38 -7.74 -6.96
C GLU A 665 9.71 -8.12 -5.64
N SER A 666 10.44 -8.08 -4.53
CA SER A 666 9.98 -8.61 -3.25
C SER A 666 10.19 -7.68 -2.06
N GLU A 667 10.82 -6.53 -2.24
CA GLU A 667 11.32 -5.71 -1.12
C GLU A 667 12.17 -6.54 -0.13
N PHE A 668 12.92 -7.51 -0.63
CA PHE A 668 13.71 -8.48 0.15
C PHE A 668 12.85 -9.42 1.05
N ASN A 669 11.59 -9.66 0.73
CA ASN A 669 10.78 -10.65 1.41
C ASN A 669 10.97 -12.04 0.76
N PRO A 670 11.67 -12.99 1.40
CA PRO A 670 11.93 -14.30 0.80
C PRO A 670 10.68 -15.19 0.74
N ALA A 671 9.68 -14.93 1.57
CA ALA A 671 8.48 -15.75 1.70
C ALA A 671 7.35 -15.35 0.75
N VAL A 672 7.54 -14.34 -0.09
CA VAL A 672 6.47 -13.82 -0.94
C VAL A 672 6.20 -14.73 -2.13
N VAL A 673 4.91 -15.02 -2.34
CA VAL A 673 4.39 -15.65 -3.54
C VAL A 673 3.34 -14.71 -4.12
N SER A 674 3.55 -14.25 -5.36
CA SER A 674 2.61 -13.35 -6.02
C SER A 674 1.36 -14.09 -6.50
N TYR A 675 0.29 -13.35 -6.77
CA TYR A 675 -0.93 -13.91 -7.37
C TYR A 675 -0.67 -14.52 -8.79
N ALA A 676 0.39 -14.09 -9.47
CA ALA A 676 0.86 -14.66 -10.73
C ALA A 676 1.72 -15.93 -10.53
N ASN A 677 1.80 -16.44 -9.29
CA ASN A 677 2.60 -17.61 -8.92
C ASN A 677 4.11 -17.42 -9.17
N ALA A 678 4.62 -16.21 -8.92
CA ALA A 678 6.05 -15.91 -8.86
C ALA A 678 6.54 -15.98 -7.41
N TRP A 679 7.73 -16.55 -7.17
CA TRP A 679 8.18 -17.01 -5.85
C TRP A 679 9.51 -16.39 -5.41
N GLY A 680 9.58 -15.98 -4.15
CA GLY A 680 10.80 -15.62 -3.44
C GLY A 680 11.40 -14.27 -3.84
N LEU A 681 12.66 -14.04 -3.50
CA LEU A 681 13.35 -12.75 -3.60
C LEU A 681 13.32 -12.12 -5.00
N MET A 682 13.60 -12.91 -6.03
CA MET A 682 13.64 -12.49 -7.44
C MET A 682 12.37 -12.85 -8.21
N GLN A 683 11.30 -13.26 -7.52
CA GLN A 683 9.97 -13.55 -8.08
C GLN A 683 10.00 -14.47 -9.31
N LEU A 684 10.63 -15.63 -9.17
CA LEU A 684 10.72 -16.60 -10.26
C LEU A 684 9.42 -17.41 -10.41
N LEU A 685 8.94 -17.53 -11.65
CA LEU A 685 7.88 -18.49 -11.96
C LEU A 685 8.42 -19.92 -11.79
N PRO A 686 7.62 -20.89 -11.30
CA PRO A 686 8.04 -22.29 -11.12
C PRO A 686 8.66 -22.90 -12.37
N THR A 687 8.14 -22.58 -13.56
CA THR A 687 8.66 -23.04 -14.85
C THR A 687 10.06 -22.51 -15.14
N VAL A 688 10.30 -21.23 -14.84
CA VAL A 688 11.61 -20.59 -14.97
C VAL A 688 12.58 -21.17 -13.94
N GLY A 689 12.17 -21.24 -12.67
CA GLY A 689 12.98 -21.86 -11.61
C GLY A 689 13.42 -23.27 -11.96
N LYS A 690 12.49 -24.10 -12.45
CA LYS A 690 12.81 -25.48 -12.90
C LYS A 690 13.78 -25.52 -14.09
N ALA A 691 13.67 -24.60 -15.04
CA ALA A 691 14.58 -24.52 -16.18
C ALA A 691 15.99 -24.15 -15.71
N MET A 692 16.12 -23.09 -14.90
CA MET A 692 17.42 -22.64 -14.35
C MET A 692 18.05 -23.67 -13.41
N ALA A 693 17.24 -24.35 -12.59
CA ALA A 693 17.72 -25.43 -11.71
C ALA A 693 18.32 -26.60 -12.52
N ARG A 694 17.70 -26.96 -13.65
CA ARG A 694 18.25 -28.00 -14.55
C ARG A 694 19.59 -27.58 -15.14
N GLU A 695 19.73 -26.34 -15.55
CA GLU A 695 20.99 -25.82 -16.09
C GLU A 695 22.09 -25.78 -15.03
N GLU A 696 21.71 -25.54 -13.75
CA GLU A 696 22.61 -25.59 -12.60
C GLU A 696 22.89 -27.02 -12.10
N GLY A 697 22.37 -28.05 -12.77
CA GLY A 697 22.59 -29.44 -12.40
C GLY A 697 21.83 -29.91 -11.14
N MET A 698 20.79 -29.18 -10.71
CA MET A 698 19.97 -29.59 -9.59
C MET A 698 19.02 -30.72 -9.97
N THR A 699 19.30 -31.95 -9.53
CA THR A 699 18.57 -33.16 -9.93
C THR A 699 17.20 -33.31 -9.25
N HIS A 700 16.99 -32.69 -8.09
CA HIS A 700 15.77 -32.81 -7.29
C HIS A 700 15.25 -31.42 -6.89
N PHE A 701 14.89 -30.61 -7.91
CA PHE A 701 14.35 -29.28 -7.65
C PHE A 701 12.84 -29.34 -7.44
N GLU A 702 12.40 -28.74 -6.32
CA GLU A 702 10.99 -28.55 -5.98
C GLU A 702 10.69 -27.05 -5.86
N THR A 703 9.48 -26.65 -6.25
CA THR A 703 9.10 -25.23 -6.32
C THR A 703 9.29 -24.48 -4.99
N TYR A 704 9.04 -25.11 -3.84
CA TYR A 704 9.18 -24.47 -2.53
C TYR A 704 10.63 -24.02 -2.22
N GLN A 705 11.63 -24.61 -2.89
CA GLN A 705 13.03 -24.20 -2.76
C GLN A 705 13.27 -22.78 -3.29
N LEU A 706 12.35 -22.24 -4.09
CA LEU A 706 12.39 -20.81 -4.48
C LEU A 706 12.12 -19.85 -3.31
N LEU A 707 11.67 -20.35 -2.16
CA LEU A 707 11.57 -19.53 -0.94
C LEU A 707 12.89 -19.50 -0.14
N ASP A 708 13.86 -20.36 -0.50
CA ASP A 708 15.20 -20.30 0.05
C ASP A 708 15.98 -19.17 -0.65
N PRO A 709 16.49 -18.18 0.11
CA PRO A 709 17.14 -16.99 -0.47
C PRO A 709 18.31 -17.32 -1.41
N ASP A 710 19.21 -18.21 -0.98
CA ASP A 710 20.41 -18.53 -1.74
C ASP A 710 20.09 -19.26 -3.04
N THR A 711 19.15 -20.19 -3.00
CA THR A 711 18.62 -20.88 -4.19
C THR A 711 17.96 -19.91 -5.14
N ASN A 712 17.13 -18.99 -4.62
CA ASN A 712 16.40 -18.03 -5.43
C ASN A 712 17.36 -17.04 -6.12
N ILE A 713 18.33 -16.49 -5.39
CA ILE A 713 19.35 -15.58 -5.95
C ILE A 713 20.18 -16.30 -7.03
N ARG A 714 20.63 -17.54 -6.79
CA ARG A 714 21.39 -18.33 -7.75
C ARG A 714 20.64 -18.53 -9.06
N LEU A 715 19.39 -18.97 -8.99
CA LEU A 715 18.58 -19.23 -10.18
C LEU A 715 18.12 -17.94 -10.86
N GLY A 716 17.80 -16.89 -10.07
CA GLY A 716 17.35 -15.60 -10.59
C GLY A 716 18.44 -14.81 -11.31
N THR A 717 19.67 -14.82 -10.79
CA THR A 717 20.80 -14.17 -11.47
C THR A 717 21.13 -14.84 -12.80
N ARG A 718 21.02 -16.17 -12.87
CA ARG A 718 21.16 -16.90 -14.13
C ARG A 718 20.07 -16.51 -15.13
N TYR A 719 18.82 -16.44 -14.70
CA TYR A 719 17.72 -16.00 -15.57
C TYR A 719 17.89 -14.55 -16.04
N LEU A 720 18.33 -13.64 -15.17
CA LEU A 720 18.64 -12.27 -15.55
C LEU A 720 19.76 -12.21 -16.60
N ARG A 721 20.79 -13.05 -16.44
CA ARG A 721 21.86 -13.16 -17.46
C ARG A 721 21.30 -13.61 -18.82
N HIS A 722 20.40 -14.59 -18.85
CA HIS A 722 19.76 -15.01 -20.09
C HIS A 722 19.00 -13.87 -20.78
N MET A 723 18.30 -13.02 -19.99
CA MET A 723 17.59 -11.85 -20.55
C MET A 723 18.59 -10.84 -21.14
N LEU A 724 19.71 -10.58 -20.46
CA LEU A 724 20.75 -9.71 -20.98
C LEU A 724 21.38 -10.25 -22.26
N ASP A 725 21.70 -11.55 -22.32
CA ASP A 725 22.26 -12.19 -23.51
C ASP A 725 21.31 -12.12 -24.70
N ARG A 726 20.02 -12.36 -24.46
CA ARG A 726 18.98 -12.28 -25.49
C ARG A 726 18.87 -10.92 -26.14
N PHE A 727 19.08 -9.84 -25.37
CA PHE A 727 18.97 -8.46 -25.82
C PHE A 727 20.33 -7.76 -26.00
N GLY A 728 21.38 -8.53 -26.31
CA GLY A 728 22.69 -8.00 -26.65
C GLY A 728 23.38 -7.21 -25.53
N GLY A 729 23.03 -7.46 -24.28
CA GLY A 729 23.56 -6.77 -23.10
C GLY A 729 22.85 -5.45 -22.75
N VAL A 730 21.80 -5.07 -23.50
CA VAL A 730 21.03 -3.84 -23.23
C VAL A 730 20.16 -4.06 -21.98
N GLN A 731 20.49 -3.34 -20.92
CA GLN A 731 19.92 -3.55 -19.59
C GLN A 731 18.44 -3.20 -19.55
N GLU A 732 18.01 -2.12 -20.19
CA GLU A 732 16.62 -1.65 -20.23
C GLU A 732 15.72 -2.67 -20.91
N TYR A 733 16.16 -3.28 -22.00
CA TYR A 733 15.42 -4.36 -22.67
C TYR A 733 15.32 -5.60 -21.80
N ALA A 734 16.44 -5.99 -21.17
CA ALA A 734 16.50 -7.18 -20.32
C ALA A 734 15.58 -7.04 -19.09
N LEU A 735 15.57 -5.87 -18.44
CA LEU A 735 14.68 -5.58 -17.31
C LEU A 735 13.21 -5.56 -17.73
N ALA A 736 12.89 -4.93 -18.85
CA ALA A 736 11.54 -4.93 -19.39
C ALA A 736 11.08 -6.37 -19.71
N ALA A 737 11.98 -7.21 -20.26
CA ALA A 737 11.70 -8.60 -20.59
C ALA A 737 11.53 -9.49 -19.36
N TYR A 738 12.30 -9.25 -18.31
CA TYR A 738 12.15 -9.94 -17.04
C TYR A 738 10.74 -9.78 -16.45
N ASN A 739 10.18 -8.56 -16.54
CA ASN A 739 8.85 -8.25 -16.02
C ASN A 739 7.70 -8.60 -16.99
N ALA A 740 7.81 -8.19 -18.28
CA ALA A 740 6.71 -8.32 -19.23
C ALA A 740 6.79 -9.54 -20.17
N GLY A 741 7.93 -10.22 -20.18
CA GLY A 741 8.24 -11.32 -21.09
C GLY A 741 8.96 -10.85 -22.37
N ASP A 742 9.86 -11.67 -22.84
CA ASP A 742 10.80 -11.38 -23.93
C ASP A 742 10.15 -11.11 -25.30
N SER A 743 9.07 -11.82 -25.63
CA SER A 743 8.36 -11.63 -26.89
C SER A 743 7.78 -10.23 -27.03
N ARG A 744 7.19 -9.70 -25.96
CA ARG A 744 6.63 -8.34 -25.96
C ARG A 744 7.71 -7.27 -26.13
N VAL A 745 8.84 -7.46 -25.47
CA VAL A 745 9.95 -6.51 -25.57
C VAL A 745 10.56 -6.52 -26.97
N ALA A 746 10.66 -7.68 -27.62
CA ALA A 746 11.06 -7.76 -29.01
C ALA A 746 10.09 -6.98 -29.95
N ASP A 747 8.79 -7.05 -29.68
CA ASP A 747 7.80 -6.24 -30.42
C ASP A 747 7.95 -4.74 -30.13
N TRP A 748 8.33 -4.36 -28.89
CA TRP A 748 8.57 -2.95 -28.53
C TRP A 748 9.86 -2.45 -29.15
N GLU A 749 10.94 -3.23 -29.12
CA GLU A 749 12.20 -2.91 -29.79
C GLU A 749 11.98 -2.68 -31.31
N ALA A 750 11.25 -3.57 -31.98
CA ALA A 750 10.90 -3.45 -33.39
C ALA A 750 10.01 -2.23 -33.70
N ALA A 751 9.36 -1.64 -32.71
CA ALA A 751 8.53 -0.44 -32.87
C ALA A 751 9.35 0.87 -32.95
N GLY A 752 10.69 0.79 -32.79
CA GLY A 752 11.60 1.91 -32.99
C GLY A 752 11.57 2.52 -34.41
N PRO A 753 12.49 3.39 -34.76
CA PRO A 753 13.69 3.71 -34.00
C PRO A 753 13.47 4.55 -32.74
N TYR A 754 14.38 4.37 -31.76
CA TYR A 754 14.49 5.21 -30.57
C TYR A 754 15.81 5.99 -30.64
N HIS A 755 15.78 7.29 -30.29
CA HIS A 755 16.97 8.14 -30.30
C HIS A 755 17.84 7.96 -29.03
N GLY A 756 17.41 7.12 -28.09
CA GLY A 756 18.11 6.77 -26.85
C GLY A 756 17.32 5.79 -26.01
N MET A 757 17.97 5.24 -24.98
CA MET A 757 17.29 4.31 -24.05
C MET A 757 16.26 5.02 -23.17
N ASP A 758 16.43 6.30 -22.90
CA ASP A 758 15.43 7.16 -22.28
C ASP A 758 14.11 7.17 -23.09
N GLU A 759 14.20 7.26 -24.43
CA GLU A 759 13.04 7.23 -25.32
C GLU A 759 12.38 5.84 -25.37
N PHE A 760 13.18 4.78 -25.35
CA PHE A 760 12.63 3.42 -25.25
C PHE A 760 11.86 3.19 -23.95
N VAL A 761 12.49 3.54 -22.81
CA VAL A 761 11.88 3.33 -21.49
C VAL A 761 10.55 4.06 -21.38
N GLU A 762 10.49 5.34 -21.79
CA GLU A 762 9.23 6.10 -21.80
C GLU A 762 8.20 5.54 -22.79
N SER A 763 8.66 4.90 -23.88
CA SER A 763 7.79 4.30 -24.88
C SER A 763 7.22 2.94 -24.49
N ILE A 764 7.65 2.35 -23.37
CA ILE A 764 7.09 1.10 -22.85
C ILE A 764 5.59 1.29 -22.60
N PRO A 765 4.71 0.58 -23.32
CA PRO A 765 3.27 0.87 -23.27
C PRO A 765 2.61 0.42 -21.97
N PHE A 766 3.22 -0.53 -21.25
CA PHE A 766 2.75 -1.02 -19.95
C PHE A 766 3.34 -0.16 -18.85
N THR A 767 2.52 0.68 -18.24
CA THR A 767 2.94 1.58 -17.15
C THR A 767 3.69 0.84 -16.05
N GLN A 768 3.20 -0.32 -15.62
CA GLN A 768 3.86 -1.13 -14.61
C GLN A 768 5.29 -1.55 -15.01
N THR A 769 5.48 -1.99 -16.24
CA THR A 769 6.81 -2.40 -16.74
C THR A 769 7.74 -1.21 -16.90
N ARG A 770 7.22 -0.07 -17.36
CA ARG A 770 8.00 1.16 -17.45
C ARG A 770 8.48 1.59 -16.06
N GLU A 771 7.59 1.72 -15.10
CA GLU A 771 7.91 2.09 -13.72
C GLU A 771 8.87 1.07 -13.06
N TYR A 772 8.76 -0.22 -13.40
CA TYR A 772 9.67 -1.26 -12.94
C TYR A 772 11.09 -1.02 -13.45
N VAL A 773 11.27 -0.76 -14.74
CA VAL A 773 12.58 -0.47 -15.33
C VAL A 773 13.17 0.81 -14.75
N GLU A 774 12.40 1.90 -14.69
CA GLU A 774 12.80 3.17 -14.09
C GLU A 774 13.24 3.01 -12.64
N ALA A 775 12.48 2.22 -11.85
CA ALA A 775 12.76 2.00 -10.44
C ALA A 775 14.08 1.25 -10.24
N ILE A 776 14.34 0.20 -11.03
CA ILE A 776 15.59 -0.57 -10.90
C ILE A 776 16.78 0.30 -11.29
N LEU A 777 16.70 0.99 -12.41
CA LEU A 777 17.81 1.86 -12.88
C LEU A 777 18.16 2.94 -11.84
N ARG A 778 17.16 3.62 -11.29
CA ARG A 778 17.38 4.63 -10.23
C ARG A 778 17.93 4.01 -8.94
N ASN A 779 17.48 2.80 -8.56
CA ASN A 779 17.92 2.14 -7.34
C ASN A 779 19.41 1.76 -7.42
N ILE A 780 19.91 1.34 -8.58
CA ILE A 780 21.34 1.06 -8.80
C ILE A 780 22.18 2.28 -8.40
N GLU A 781 21.85 3.44 -8.93
CA GLU A 781 22.59 4.66 -8.66
C GLU A 781 22.44 5.13 -7.20
N THR A 782 21.29 4.87 -6.59
CA THR A 782 21.07 5.20 -5.18
C THR A 782 21.90 4.30 -4.26
N TYR A 783 21.98 2.99 -4.50
CA TYR A 783 22.87 2.09 -3.77
C TYR A 783 24.32 2.55 -3.86
N LYS A 784 24.82 2.84 -5.08
CA LYS A 784 26.18 3.34 -5.30
C LYS A 784 26.45 4.67 -4.56
N ALA A 785 25.47 5.58 -4.54
CA ALA A 785 25.58 6.85 -3.84
C ALA A 785 25.64 6.69 -2.32
N ILE A 786 24.88 5.75 -1.76
CA ILE A 786 24.88 5.40 -0.33
C ILE A 786 26.26 4.83 0.07
N ASP A 787 26.79 3.89 -0.70
CA ASP A 787 28.10 3.30 -0.42
C ASP A 787 29.25 4.28 -0.58
N ALA A 788 29.18 5.16 -1.57
CA ALA A 788 30.14 6.23 -1.74
C ALA A 788 30.13 7.20 -0.53
N ALA A 789 28.92 7.50 0.00
CA ALA A 789 28.78 8.33 1.20
C ALA A 789 29.32 7.63 2.46
N ALA A 790 29.18 6.31 2.56
CA ALA A 790 29.71 5.52 3.67
C ALA A 790 31.25 5.43 3.66
N GLY A 791 31.88 5.44 2.49
CA GLY A 791 33.35 5.43 2.33
C GLY A 791 34.02 6.79 2.46
N ALA A 792 33.22 7.90 2.53
CA ALA A 792 33.77 9.24 2.67
C ALA A 792 34.34 9.48 4.10
N PRO A 793 35.46 10.23 4.28
CA PRO A 793 35.99 10.60 5.59
C PRO A 793 34.91 11.41 6.37
N GLY A 794 34.39 10.87 7.45
CA GLY A 794 33.33 11.45 8.28
C GLY A 794 31.97 10.77 8.19
N GLY A 795 31.83 9.72 7.37
CA GLY A 795 30.67 8.83 7.41
C GLY A 795 30.72 7.98 8.69
N ASP A 796 29.85 8.28 9.64
CA ASP A 796 29.77 7.55 10.91
C ASP A 796 29.42 6.07 10.64
N VAL A 797 30.44 5.20 10.81
CA VAL A 797 30.31 3.74 10.84
C VAL A 797 29.93 3.32 12.28
N ALA A 798 28.83 3.88 12.79
CA ALA A 798 28.23 3.40 14.03
C ALA A 798 27.17 2.36 13.70
N GLY A 799 27.58 1.10 13.61
CA GLY A 799 26.65 -0.02 13.43
C GLY A 799 27.21 -1.17 12.57
N ARG A 800 28.37 -1.72 12.94
CA ARG A 800 28.74 -3.10 12.59
C ARG A 800 28.42 -4.03 13.73
#